data_a25bf2718d3ec036906595da44d4d7e6
#
_entry.id   a25bf2718d3ec036906595da44d4d7e6
#
_cell.length_a   1.000
_cell.length_b   1.000
_cell.length_c   1.000
_cell.angle_alpha   90.00
_cell.angle_beta   90.00
_cell.angle_gamma   90.00
#
_symmetry.space_group_name_H-M   'P 1'
#
loop_
_entity.id
_entity.type
_entity.pdbx_description
1 polymer ?
#
loop_
_entity_poly.entity_id
_entity_poly.type
_entity_poly.pdbx_seq_one_letter_code
_entity_poly.pdbx_strand_id
1 'polypeptide(L)'
;MRRYLLILLAIVGAIVAVGILSIFRTPTLGLDLQGGLAIVLEAEAPPGEEIDRDGMERSVEIMRDRIDRLGVVEPEIRRQGENQIVIEFPGIHDAGRAAEIVGTTARLEFYKLQGNVTGPSKGTADNPVIPRTQDELRQLLEPWEEGDDFEGAEEPTEWYLFDGRELLAGPGESRQDLLTQLENDAPEDAQFYYVEPGNTILVCPEDARACPGVGAAPGQTFYYLFEYRPDDAEDPVPQITGDDLSLRGTQQDFDRGQPIVTLEFTSEGGDKFYEITRELAQEGRQVCAQLQCDTGSEDGRAIALQSFAIVLDKEIRSFPTIDFVGDTATGIAGGRAQISGLEGTQEARDLALVLQTGALPYSFEQLERTDISATLGEESLREALIAGIGGLIAVALFLLLVYRFLGVVAIVGLGIYGVFLYGTILALNVTMTLPSVAGIILTIGVAADANIVIFERIKEEVRAGKSVRAAIAGGYRKGFGTIVDANVVTMITAAVLFLVGTGSVRGFALMLLLGVLISMVTAVLATRALLGILGRFRWFDNPSFMGASAQKIPAWQRIDIVGRRRTWFTIAGVVLAIAVGSLIFKGLNLGIDFRGGSQVTFETPQAHAVADVREEMEALGIGEAVVQGRGEAGDDGGYESFQMKTESLTADEQRAVERTLEEEFEVESVSVRNVSGSFSEQILRGAIIAIVISLVLIIIYVSFRFEYKFALPIFRALFYDVLVAMGVYSIVGWEVTAATVAAILTILGYSMYDTIIIFDRVRENMQLMKKSSFQAIANQSLWETIRRSLATTFITLLPITSLILFGGDTLKEFAFALLIGIGSGAFSTIFIATPFLATLKEREPEWERRKDAGLREKLELSEPVEQEPEPEPVAVAAPAPTDGGDGGDGPSERDANGEADGGRSAAAARREARRKRRRARPHGRSR
;
A
#
# COMPACT_ATOMS: atom_id res chain seq x y z
N MET A 1 -22.11 36.42 -13.14
CA MET A 1 -22.90 36.09 -11.95
C MET A 1 -23.65 34.75 -12.10
N ARG A 2 -24.51 34.56 -13.11
CA ARG A 2 -25.26 33.29 -13.31
C ARG A 2 -24.34 32.07 -13.28
N ARG A 3 -23.15 32.12 -13.90
CA ARG A 3 -22.20 31.01 -13.95
C ARG A 3 -21.65 30.63 -12.56
N TYR A 4 -21.27 31.59 -11.71
CA TYR A 4 -20.78 31.31 -10.34
C TYR A 4 -21.89 30.82 -9.43
N LEU A 5 -23.11 31.35 -9.59
CA LEU A 5 -24.29 30.89 -8.83
C LEU A 5 -24.65 29.44 -9.22
N LEU A 6 -24.59 29.10 -10.52
CA LEU A 6 -24.82 27.73 -10.99
C LEU A 6 -23.76 26.75 -10.44
N ILE A 7 -22.50 27.16 -10.39
CA ILE A 7 -21.43 26.35 -9.79
C ILE A 7 -21.70 26.11 -8.31
N LEU A 8 -22.05 27.16 -7.54
CA LEU A 8 -22.38 27.00 -6.11
C LEU A 8 -23.62 26.14 -5.91
N LEU A 9 -24.64 26.27 -6.74
CA LEU A 9 -25.83 25.44 -6.67
C LEU A 9 -25.51 23.98 -6.97
N ALA A 10 -24.64 23.71 -7.94
CA ALA A 10 -24.14 22.36 -8.22
C ALA A 10 -23.33 21.77 -7.05
N ILE A 11 -22.49 22.60 -6.39
CA ILE A 11 -21.74 22.20 -5.20
C ILE A 11 -22.67 21.87 -4.05
N VAL A 12 -23.68 22.72 -3.77
CA VAL A 12 -24.67 22.45 -2.73
C VAL A 12 -25.47 21.17 -3.06
N GLY A 13 -25.87 21.00 -4.34
CA GLY A 13 -26.52 19.78 -4.78
C GLY A 13 -25.66 18.52 -4.56
N ALA A 14 -24.36 18.62 -4.83
CA ALA A 14 -23.42 17.53 -4.57
C ALA A 14 -23.24 17.27 -3.07
N ILE A 15 -23.16 18.30 -2.23
CA ILE A 15 -23.12 18.16 -0.75
C ILE A 15 -24.37 17.45 -0.23
N VAL A 16 -25.56 17.82 -0.72
CA VAL A 16 -26.81 17.15 -0.37
C VAL A 16 -26.80 15.68 -0.83
N ALA A 17 -26.30 15.42 -2.04
CA ALA A 17 -26.18 14.04 -2.54
C ALA A 17 -25.24 13.20 -1.67
N VAL A 18 -24.10 13.75 -1.22
CA VAL A 18 -23.19 13.09 -0.27
C VAL A 18 -23.90 12.84 1.07
N GLY A 19 -24.64 13.81 1.58
CA GLY A 19 -25.43 13.65 2.81
C GLY A 19 -26.52 12.56 2.68
N ILE A 20 -27.13 12.42 1.53
CA ILE A 20 -28.08 11.32 1.28
C ILE A 20 -27.31 9.99 1.21
N LEU A 21 -26.19 9.93 0.49
CA LEU A 21 -25.37 8.72 0.36
C LEU A 21 -24.89 8.22 1.73
N SER A 22 -24.49 9.13 2.63
CA SER A 22 -24.02 8.77 3.99
C SER A 22 -25.10 8.18 4.90
N ILE A 23 -26.40 8.30 4.54
CA ILE A 23 -27.49 7.62 5.26
C ILE A 23 -27.58 6.14 4.86
N PHE A 24 -27.21 5.83 3.61
CA PHE A 24 -27.34 4.47 3.06
C PHE A 24 -26.04 3.69 3.07
N ARG A 25 -24.89 4.34 3.24
CA ARG A 25 -23.56 3.72 3.25
C ARG A 25 -22.70 4.27 4.35
N THR A 26 -22.04 3.39 5.08
CA THR A 26 -20.94 3.71 6.00
C THR A 26 -19.61 3.45 5.31
N PRO A 27 -18.54 4.17 5.67
CA PRO A 27 -17.21 3.83 5.16
C PRO A 27 -16.79 2.47 5.71
N THR A 28 -16.27 1.61 4.84
CA THR A 28 -15.62 0.36 5.26
C THR A 28 -14.29 0.69 5.92
N LEU A 29 -14.06 0.18 7.13
CA LEU A 29 -12.80 0.31 7.83
C LEU A 29 -11.97 -0.95 7.58
N GLY A 30 -10.68 -0.79 7.37
CA GLY A 30 -9.76 -1.89 7.23
C GLY A 30 -9.35 -2.49 8.57
N LEU A 31 -8.63 -3.58 8.49
CA LEU A 31 -8.13 -4.35 9.61
C LEU A 31 -7.42 -3.51 10.68
N ASP A 32 -6.55 -2.58 10.25
CA ASP A 32 -5.78 -1.70 11.12
C ASP A 32 -6.64 -0.81 12.05
N LEU A 33 -7.94 -0.65 11.73
CA LEU A 33 -8.87 0.25 12.40
C LEU A 33 -10.02 -0.44 13.13
N GLN A 34 -10.25 -1.73 12.83
CA GLN A 34 -11.31 -2.54 13.46
C GLN A 34 -10.76 -3.76 14.20
N GLY A 35 -9.49 -4.09 13.97
CA GLY A 35 -8.94 -5.37 14.33
C GLY A 35 -9.41 -6.49 13.42
N GLY A 36 -8.85 -7.67 13.55
CA GLY A 36 -9.16 -8.87 12.78
C GLY A 36 -7.91 -9.50 12.17
N LEU A 37 -8.09 -10.27 11.10
CA LEU A 37 -7.04 -11.03 10.41
C LEU A 37 -6.90 -10.59 8.95
N ALA A 38 -5.66 -10.44 8.47
CA ALA A 38 -5.33 -10.41 7.05
C ALA A 38 -4.34 -11.51 6.70
N ILE A 39 -4.57 -12.15 5.56
CA ILE A 39 -3.69 -13.20 5.04
C ILE A 39 -3.40 -12.90 3.58
N VAL A 40 -2.15 -13.09 3.18
CA VAL A 40 -1.73 -13.14 1.78
C VAL A 40 -1.33 -14.57 1.47
N LEU A 41 -2.04 -15.17 0.54
CA LEU A 41 -1.83 -16.54 0.08
C LEU A 41 -1.26 -16.53 -1.34
N GLU A 42 -0.24 -17.34 -1.60
CA GLU A 42 0.32 -17.57 -2.94
C GLU A 42 -0.09 -18.96 -3.41
N ALA A 43 -0.65 -19.03 -4.61
CA ALA A 43 -1.05 -20.28 -5.20
C ALA A 43 0.17 -21.02 -5.75
N GLU A 44 0.22 -22.31 -5.49
CA GLU A 44 1.15 -23.27 -6.07
C GLU A 44 0.36 -24.23 -6.96
N ALA A 45 0.79 -24.33 -8.22
CA ALA A 45 0.13 -25.23 -9.15
C ALA A 45 0.61 -26.68 -8.94
N PRO A 46 -0.25 -27.69 -9.11
CA PRO A 46 0.18 -29.06 -9.15
C PRO A 46 1.24 -29.29 -10.22
N PRO A 47 2.17 -30.25 -10.05
CA PRO A 47 3.24 -30.53 -10.99
C PRO A 47 2.71 -30.75 -12.42
N GLY A 48 3.23 -29.94 -13.37
CA GLY A 48 2.83 -30.00 -14.79
C GLY A 48 1.63 -29.13 -15.17
N GLU A 49 1.03 -28.41 -14.23
CA GLU A 49 -0.04 -27.45 -14.48
C GLU A 49 0.49 -26.01 -14.35
N GLU A 50 -0.11 -25.08 -15.09
CA GLU A 50 0.14 -23.63 -14.94
C GLU A 50 -1.01 -22.99 -14.18
N ILE A 51 -0.70 -22.00 -13.32
CA ILE A 51 -1.71 -21.19 -12.63
C ILE A 51 -2.48 -20.40 -13.66
N ASP A 52 -3.74 -20.72 -13.86
CA ASP A 52 -4.60 -20.01 -14.77
C ASP A 52 -5.56 -19.06 -14.06
N ARG A 53 -6.12 -18.16 -14.83
CA ARG A 53 -7.04 -17.15 -14.29
C ARG A 53 -8.34 -17.76 -13.76
N ASP A 54 -8.84 -18.77 -14.42
CA ASP A 54 -10.14 -19.39 -14.11
C ASP A 54 -10.03 -20.22 -12.81
N GLY A 55 -8.89 -20.91 -12.60
CA GLY A 55 -8.58 -21.60 -11.35
C GLY A 55 -8.45 -20.65 -10.17
N MET A 56 -7.76 -19.51 -10.36
CA MET A 56 -7.69 -18.48 -9.33
C MET A 56 -9.05 -17.84 -9.02
N GLU A 57 -9.90 -17.61 -10.00
CA GLU A 57 -11.27 -17.10 -9.78
C GLU A 57 -12.14 -18.13 -9.02
N ARG A 58 -12.01 -19.43 -9.34
CA ARG A 58 -12.66 -20.53 -8.58
C ARG A 58 -12.16 -20.59 -7.14
N SER A 59 -10.84 -20.47 -6.92
CA SER A 59 -10.27 -20.44 -5.57
C SER A 59 -10.84 -19.30 -4.73
N VAL A 60 -10.95 -18.10 -5.28
CA VAL A 60 -11.60 -16.95 -4.61
C VAL A 60 -13.07 -17.24 -4.29
N GLU A 61 -13.82 -17.92 -5.18
CA GLU A 61 -15.22 -18.25 -4.95
C GLU A 61 -15.37 -19.27 -3.81
N ILE A 62 -14.55 -20.32 -3.80
CA ILE A 62 -14.52 -21.34 -2.74
C ILE A 62 -14.16 -20.72 -1.39
N MET A 63 -13.06 -19.93 -1.34
CA MET A 63 -12.64 -19.23 -0.14
C MET A 63 -13.74 -18.31 0.40
N ARG A 64 -14.44 -17.62 -0.48
CA ARG A 64 -15.60 -16.76 -0.11
C ARG A 64 -16.73 -17.57 0.50
N ASP A 65 -17.11 -18.70 -0.12
CA ASP A 65 -18.17 -19.57 0.41
C ASP A 65 -17.81 -20.12 1.80
N ARG A 66 -16.53 -20.46 2.02
CA ARG A 66 -16.01 -20.88 3.35
C ARG A 66 -16.19 -19.78 4.38
N ILE A 67 -15.77 -18.57 4.04
CA ILE A 67 -15.83 -17.40 4.92
C ILE A 67 -17.25 -16.98 5.23
N ASP A 68 -18.13 -16.97 4.24
CA ASP A 68 -19.55 -16.64 4.41
C ASP A 68 -20.22 -17.63 5.38
N ARG A 69 -19.85 -18.92 5.33
CA ARG A 69 -20.35 -19.96 6.24
C ARG A 69 -19.77 -19.86 7.66
N LEU A 70 -18.56 -19.28 7.81
CA LEU A 70 -18.01 -18.96 9.12
C LEU A 70 -18.75 -17.82 9.82
N GLY A 71 -19.61 -17.09 9.08
CA GLY A 71 -20.42 -15.99 9.59
C GLY A 71 -19.62 -14.69 9.77
N VAL A 72 -18.51 -14.54 9.06
CA VAL A 72 -17.74 -13.30 9.04
C VAL A 72 -18.51 -12.21 8.30
N VAL A 73 -18.60 -11.04 8.88
CA VAL A 73 -19.31 -9.90 8.31
C VAL A 73 -18.39 -9.13 7.36
N GLU A 74 -18.78 -9.04 6.09
CA GLU A 74 -18.12 -8.25 5.05
C GLU A 74 -16.61 -8.57 4.85
N PRO A 75 -16.23 -9.84 4.57
CA PRO A 75 -14.85 -10.17 4.24
C PRO A 75 -14.42 -9.53 2.92
N GLU A 76 -13.19 -9.03 2.84
CA GLU A 76 -12.62 -8.56 1.59
C GLU A 76 -11.68 -9.62 1.01
N ILE A 77 -12.06 -10.23 -0.11
CA ILE A 77 -11.23 -11.20 -0.82
C ILE A 77 -10.92 -10.65 -2.19
N ARG A 78 -9.63 -10.53 -2.50
CA ARG A 78 -9.18 -9.95 -3.77
C ARG A 78 -7.94 -10.65 -4.31
N ARG A 79 -7.87 -10.79 -5.62
CA ARG A 79 -6.64 -11.19 -6.29
C ARG A 79 -5.60 -10.08 -6.27
N GLN A 80 -4.35 -10.47 -6.06
CA GLN A 80 -3.18 -9.61 -6.17
C GLN A 80 -2.17 -10.25 -7.11
N GLY A 81 -1.82 -9.56 -8.21
CA GLY A 81 -0.96 -10.17 -9.24
C GLY A 81 -1.63 -11.31 -10.01
N GLU A 82 -0.86 -12.29 -10.41
CA GLU A 82 -1.30 -13.45 -11.19
C GLU A 82 -1.68 -14.64 -10.29
N ASN A 83 -0.94 -14.85 -9.21
CA ASN A 83 -0.97 -16.04 -8.36
C ASN A 83 -1.26 -15.78 -6.88
N GLN A 84 -1.57 -14.54 -6.45
CA GLN A 84 -1.80 -14.23 -5.04
C GLN A 84 -3.27 -13.88 -4.75
N ILE A 85 -3.73 -14.26 -3.54
CA ILE A 85 -5.03 -13.91 -2.99
C ILE A 85 -4.81 -13.22 -1.65
N VAL A 86 -5.39 -12.03 -1.49
CA VAL A 86 -5.41 -11.30 -0.21
C VAL A 86 -6.80 -11.43 0.39
N ILE A 87 -6.85 -11.82 1.64
CA ILE A 87 -8.08 -12.03 2.41
C ILE A 87 -8.00 -11.20 3.67
N GLU A 88 -9.01 -10.36 3.89
CA GLU A 88 -9.12 -9.54 5.09
C GLU A 88 -10.43 -9.88 5.82
N PHE A 89 -10.33 -10.17 7.11
CA PHE A 89 -11.44 -10.52 7.99
C PHE A 89 -11.57 -9.47 9.10
N PRO A 90 -12.22 -8.35 8.88
CA PRO A 90 -12.38 -7.35 9.93
C PRO A 90 -13.31 -7.87 11.06
N GLY A 91 -12.91 -7.63 12.31
CA GLY A 91 -13.71 -7.91 13.47
C GLY A 91 -13.92 -9.41 13.81
N ILE A 92 -13.08 -10.31 13.30
CA ILE A 92 -13.13 -11.74 13.66
C ILE A 92 -12.48 -11.96 15.03
N HIS A 93 -13.07 -12.86 15.84
CA HIS A 93 -12.54 -13.20 17.17
C HIS A 93 -11.58 -14.40 17.18
N ASP A 94 -11.72 -15.32 16.22
CA ASP A 94 -10.91 -16.51 16.08
C ASP A 94 -10.18 -16.49 14.72
N ALA A 95 -9.13 -15.70 14.70
CA ALA A 95 -8.34 -15.43 13.50
C ALA A 95 -7.59 -16.69 13.01
N GLY A 96 -7.05 -17.46 13.95
CA GLY A 96 -6.28 -18.67 13.65
C GLY A 96 -7.10 -19.72 12.91
N ARG A 97 -8.26 -20.03 13.47
CA ARG A 97 -9.20 -20.98 12.85
C ARG A 97 -9.70 -20.54 11.48
N ALA A 98 -9.98 -19.25 11.30
CA ALA A 98 -10.41 -18.75 10.00
C ALA A 98 -9.32 -18.90 8.93
N ALA A 99 -8.07 -18.62 9.29
CA ALA A 99 -6.92 -18.78 8.41
C ALA A 99 -6.78 -20.23 7.94
N GLU A 100 -6.83 -21.18 8.88
CA GLU A 100 -6.72 -22.61 8.63
C GLU A 100 -7.82 -23.10 7.68
N ILE A 101 -9.09 -22.81 7.98
CA ILE A 101 -10.24 -23.26 7.19
C ILE A 101 -10.16 -22.71 5.75
N VAL A 102 -9.72 -21.47 5.57
CA VAL A 102 -9.70 -20.84 4.26
C VAL A 102 -8.54 -21.35 3.42
N GLY A 103 -7.39 -21.60 4.03
CA GLY A 103 -6.18 -22.07 3.35
C GLY A 103 -6.16 -23.57 3.05
N THR A 104 -6.96 -24.38 3.76
CA THR A 104 -7.02 -25.84 3.58
C THR A 104 -7.41 -26.20 2.15
N THR A 105 -6.61 -27.00 1.48
CA THR A 105 -6.88 -27.43 0.09
C THR A 105 -8.15 -28.28 0.03
N ALA A 106 -8.41 -29.08 1.06
CA ALA A 106 -9.56 -29.98 1.18
C ALA A 106 -9.60 -31.07 0.10
N ARG A 107 -8.47 -31.56 -0.30
CA ARG A 107 -8.37 -32.62 -1.26
C ARG A 107 -8.70 -33.95 -0.59
N LEU A 108 -9.95 -34.40 -0.76
CA LEU A 108 -10.39 -35.66 -0.21
C LEU A 108 -10.15 -36.79 -1.20
N GLU A 109 -9.52 -37.86 -0.72
CA GLU A 109 -9.10 -39.02 -1.52
C GLU A 109 -9.38 -40.33 -0.77
N PHE A 110 -9.75 -41.37 -1.50
CA PHE A 110 -9.99 -42.67 -0.93
C PHE A 110 -9.06 -43.71 -1.60
N TYR A 111 -8.32 -44.43 -0.76
CA TYR A 111 -7.37 -45.45 -1.18
C TYR A 111 -7.78 -46.81 -0.63
N LYS A 112 -7.64 -47.90 -1.39
CA LYS A 112 -7.69 -49.25 -0.85
C LYS A 112 -6.45 -49.47 0.03
N LEU A 113 -6.61 -49.49 1.37
CA LEU A 113 -5.50 -49.42 2.29
C LEU A 113 -4.46 -50.53 2.05
N GLN A 114 -4.92 -51.81 1.94
CA GLN A 114 -4.03 -52.94 1.71
C GLN A 114 -3.66 -53.09 0.25
N GLY A 115 -4.51 -52.68 -0.65
CA GLY A 115 -4.31 -52.79 -2.10
C GLY A 115 -3.28 -51.82 -2.67
N ASN A 116 -3.38 -50.55 -2.26
CA ASN A 116 -2.58 -49.48 -2.82
C ASN A 116 -1.29 -49.18 -2.02
N VAL A 117 -1.12 -49.75 -0.80
CA VAL A 117 0.17 -49.66 -0.09
C VAL A 117 1.25 -50.40 -0.84
N THR A 118 2.41 -49.76 -1.03
CA THR A 118 3.50 -50.27 -1.85
C THR A 118 4.87 -50.16 -1.15
N GLY A 119 5.89 -50.78 -1.78
CA GLY A 119 7.27 -50.70 -1.36
C GLY A 119 7.52 -51.10 0.09
N PRO A 120 8.29 -50.32 0.85
CA PRO A 120 8.65 -50.65 2.22
C PRO A 120 7.47 -50.61 3.23
N SER A 121 6.36 -49.96 2.86
CA SER A 121 5.14 -49.94 3.69
C SER A 121 4.23 -51.14 3.49
N LYS A 122 4.49 -51.97 2.48
CA LYS A 122 3.73 -53.21 2.22
C LYS A 122 4.25 -54.35 3.07
N GLY A 123 3.38 -54.89 3.85
CA GLY A 123 3.71 -55.98 4.78
C GLY A 123 3.34 -57.37 4.31
N THR A 124 3.05 -58.24 5.27
CA THR A 124 2.66 -59.65 5.02
C THR A 124 1.14 -59.76 5.19
N ALA A 125 0.59 -60.97 4.90
CA ALA A 125 -0.83 -61.19 5.08
C ALA A 125 -1.31 -61.05 6.52
N ASP A 126 -0.45 -61.28 7.53
CA ASP A 126 -0.78 -61.09 8.94
C ASP A 126 -0.65 -59.65 9.43
N ASN A 127 0.19 -58.87 8.77
CA ASN A 127 0.36 -57.44 9.01
C ASN A 127 0.54 -56.72 7.68
N PRO A 128 -0.53 -56.36 7.03
CA PRO A 128 -0.46 -55.92 5.61
C PRO A 128 0.12 -54.52 5.43
N VAL A 129 0.13 -53.69 6.46
CA VAL A 129 0.62 -52.31 6.41
C VAL A 129 1.69 -52.10 7.49
N ILE A 130 2.86 -51.63 7.07
CA ILE A 130 3.97 -51.34 7.97
C ILE A 130 4.19 -49.86 8.02
N PRO A 131 3.89 -49.18 9.14
CA PRO A 131 4.14 -47.76 9.34
C PRO A 131 5.64 -47.48 9.46
N ARG A 132 6.07 -46.30 9.08
CA ARG A 132 7.42 -45.78 9.29
C ARG A 132 7.38 -44.52 10.14
N THR A 133 8.30 -44.42 11.08
CA THR A 133 8.49 -43.20 11.87
C THR A 133 9.29 -42.17 11.09
N GLN A 134 9.38 -40.93 11.57
CA GLN A 134 10.19 -39.89 10.96
C GLN A 134 11.66 -40.30 10.76
N ASP A 135 12.25 -40.97 11.75
CA ASP A 135 13.62 -41.52 11.63
C ASP A 135 13.78 -42.57 10.52
N GLU A 136 12.67 -43.23 10.17
CA GLU A 136 12.62 -44.28 9.15
C GLU A 136 12.07 -43.78 7.82
N LEU A 137 11.62 -42.53 7.70
CA LEU A 137 11.03 -41.94 6.50
C LEU A 137 11.94 -42.11 5.28
N ARG A 138 13.24 -41.93 5.45
CA ARG A 138 14.25 -42.17 4.40
C ARG A 138 14.18 -43.57 3.73
N GLN A 139 13.57 -44.54 4.37
CA GLN A 139 13.43 -45.88 3.78
C GLN A 139 12.32 -45.97 2.74
N LEU A 140 11.46 -44.91 2.71
CA LEU A 140 10.38 -44.73 1.74
C LEU A 140 10.81 -43.92 0.51
N LEU A 141 12.00 -43.31 0.57
CA LEU A 141 12.51 -42.35 -0.39
C LEU A 141 13.73 -42.87 -1.14
N GLU A 142 13.91 -42.41 -2.39
CA GLU A 142 15.10 -42.66 -3.17
C GLU A 142 16.10 -41.49 -3.01
N PRO A 143 17.38 -41.77 -2.76
CA PRO A 143 18.39 -40.71 -2.68
C PRO A 143 18.64 -40.10 -4.06
N TRP A 144 18.72 -38.78 -4.14
CA TRP A 144 19.10 -38.07 -5.34
C TRP A 144 20.64 -37.94 -5.40
N GLU A 145 21.25 -38.30 -6.57
CA GLU A 145 22.67 -38.11 -6.85
C GLU A 145 22.89 -37.04 -7.92
N GLU A 146 23.99 -36.29 -7.82
CA GLU A 146 24.32 -35.22 -8.78
C GLU A 146 24.56 -35.84 -10.18
N GLY A 147 23.60 -35.65 -11.08
CA GLY A 147 23.57 -36.22 -12.43
C GLY A 147 22.34 -37.09 -12.70
N ASP A 148 21.45 -37.28 -11.76
CA ASP A 148 20.13 -37.86 -11.99
C ASP A 148 19.26 -36.85 -12.75
N ASP A 149 19.25 -37.00 -14.09
CA ASP A 149 18.36 -36.22 -14.97
C ASP A 149 17.16 -37.12 -15.31
N PHE A 150 15.97 -36.60 -14.99
CA PHE A 150 14.68 -37.26 -15.32
C PHE A 150 14.30 -37.06 -16.80
N GLU A 151 15.26 -36.72 -17.69
CA GLU A 151 15.00 -36.52 -19.14
C GLU A 151 14.28 -37.74 -19.76
N GLY A 152 12.95 -37.61 -19.92
CA GLY A 152 12.10 -38.64 -20.53
C GLY A 152 11.42 -39.60 -19.55
N ALA A 153 11.57 -39.42 -18.25
CA ALA A 153 10.79 -40.03 -17.18
C ALA A 153 9.87 -39.00 -16.54
N GLU A 154 8.84 -39.45 -15.84
CA GLU A 154 8.02 -38.54 -15.01
C GLU A 154 8.91 -37.95 -13.90
N GLU A 155 8.84 -36.65 -13.68
CA GLU A 155 9.54 -35.97 -12.62
C GLU A 155 8.93 -36.33 -11.25
N PRO A 156 9.78 -36.48 -10.19
CA PRO A 156 9.26 -36.68 -8.84
C PRO A 156 8.42 -35.50 -8.38
N THR A 157 7.28 -35.80 -7.75
CA THR A 157 6.34 -34.79 -7.26
C THR A 157 6.56 -34.40 -5.81
N GLU A 158 7.37 -35.17 -5.07
CA GLU A 158 7.65 -34.97 -3.65
C GLU A 158 9.12 -35.09 -3.35
N TRP A 159 9.71 -34.05 -2.75
CA TRP A 159 11.11 -33.96 -2.38
C TRP A 159 11.27 -33.75 -0.88
N TYR A 160 12.38 -34.24 -0.34
CA TYR A 160 12.76 -34.13 1.07
C TYR A 160 14.25 -33.84 1.20
N LEU A 161 14.63 -33.06 2.23
CA LEU A 161 16.03 -32.77 2.55
C LEU A 161 16.38 -33.28 3.93
N PHE A 162 17.46 -34.03 4.04
CA PHE A 162 17.92 -34.61 5.32
C PHE A 162 19.37 -34.23 5.62
N ASP A 163 19.65 -33.99 6.91
CA ASP A 163 21.00 -34.06 7.46
C ASP A 163 21.15 -35.36 8.25
N GLY A 164 21.90 -36.30 7.70
CA GLY A 164 22.04 -37.65 8.27
C GLY A 164 20.70 -38.38 8.42
N ARG A 165 20.02 -38.29 9.59
CA ARG A 165 18.71 -38.89 9.85
C ARG A 165 17.63 -37.85 10.15
N GLU A 166 18.03 -36.64 10.36
CA GLU A 166 17.16 -35.55 10.70
C GLU A 166 16.52 -34.96 9.42
N LEU A 167 15.21 -34.82 9.41
CA LEU A 167 14.47 -34.20 8.34
C LEU A 167 14.62 -32.66 8.50
N LEU A 168 15.27 -32.00 7.54
CA LEU A 168 15.47 -30.57 7.54
C LEU A 168 14.31 -29.82 6.86
N ALA A 169 13.84 -30.33 5.72
CA ALA A 169 12.74 -29.75 4.96
C ALA A 169 12.02 -30.82 4.14
N GLY A 170 10.73 -30.60 3.88
CA GLY A 170 9.88 -31.44 3.05
C GLY A 170 8.58 -31.88 3.73
N PRO A 171 7.56 -32.28 2.95
CA PRO A 171 7.61 -32.44 1.48
C PRO A 171 7.67 -31.09 0.74
N GLY A 172 8.44 -31.05 -0.34
CA GLY A 172 8.49 -29.93 -1.29
C GLY A 172 8.28 -30.45 -2.70
N GLU A 173 7.81 -29.59 -3.59
CA GLU A 173 7.55 -29.96 -5.00
C GLU A 173 8.84 -30.02 -5.83
N SER A 174 9.88 -29.34 -5.38
CA SER A 174 11.18 -29.32 -6.02
C SER A 174 12.33 -29.16 -5.01
N ARG A 175 13.56 -29.43 -5.45
CA ARG A 175 14.77 -29.19 -4.65
C ARG A 175 14.94 -27.70 -4.33
N GLN A 176 14.55 -26.81 -5.26
CA GLN A 176 14.63 -25.37 -5.08
C GLN A 176 13.66 -24.90 -4.01
N ASP A 177 12.49 -25.50 -3.94
CA ASP A 177 11.49 -25.24 -2.93
C ASP A 177 12.02 -25.59 -1.52
N LEU A 178 12.61 -26.77 -1.34
CA LEU A 178 13.23 -27.16 -0.08
C LEU A 178 14.36 -26.22 0.36
N LEU A 179 15.17 -25.73 -0.58
CA LEU A 179 16.21 -24.75 -0.28
C LEU A 179 15.59 -23.39 0.13
N THR A 180 14.46 -23.03 -0.45
CA THR A 180 13.73 -21.81 -0.11
C THR A 180 13.15 -21.92 1.30
N GLN A 181 12.60 -23.08 1.69
CA GLN A 181 12.11 -23.33 3.05
C GLN A 181 13.21 -23.16 4.11
N LEU A 182 14.48 -23.43 3.76
CA LEU A 182 15.65 -23.23 4.63
C LEU A 182 16.38 -21.89 4.38
N GLU A 183 15.76 -20.92 3.75
CA GLU A 183 16.38 -19.62 3.40
C GLU A 183 17.71 -19.74 2.63
N ASN A 184 17.91 -20.82 1.90
CA ASN A 184 19.15 -21.22 1.22
C ASN A 184 20.35 -21.49 2.16
N ASP A 185 20.12 -21.74 3.44
CA ASP A 185 21.15 -22.06 4.45
C ASP A 185 21.16 -23.57 4.78
N ALA A 186 21.11 -24.41 3.75
CA ALA A 186 21.22 -25.87 3.92
C ALA A 186 22.65 -26.27 4.31
N PRO A 187 22.83 -27.19 5.29
CA PRO A 187 24.14 -27.74 5.64
C PRO A 187 24.86 -28.36 4.45
N GLU A 188 26.21 -28.27 4.40
CA GLU A 188 27.02 -28.83 3.29
C GLU A 188 26.85 -30.36 3.14
N ASP A 189 26.49 -31.07 4.21
CA ASP A 189 26.30 -32.52 4.24
C ASP A 189 24.84 -32.96 4.01
N ALA A 190 23.91 -31.99 3.77
CA ALA A 190 22.49 -32.27 3.53
C ALA A 190 22.29 -32.98 2.19
N GLN A 191 21.45 -34.01 2.18
CA GLN A 191 21.19 -34.86 1.01
C GLN A 191 19.71 -34.81 0.62
N PHE A 192 19.42 -34.59 -0.68
CA PHE A 192 18.08 -34.63 -1.23
C PHE A 192 17.60 -36.07 -1.43
N TYR A 193 16.33 -36.27 -1.17
CA TYR A 193 15.58 -37.48 -1.42
C TYR A 193 14.30 -37.15 -2.15
N TYR A 194 13.76 -38.13 -2.86
CA TYR A 194 12.49 -37.95 -3.58
C TYR A 194 11.60 -39.18 -3.47
N VAL A 195 10.31 -39.00 -3.68
CA VAL A 195 9.38 -40.13 -3.83
C VAL A 195 9.40 -40.58 -5.26
N GLU A 196 9.56 -41.91 -5.49
CA GLU A 196 9.55 -42.50 -6.83
C GLU A 196 8.23 -42.10 -7.58
N PRO A 197 8.30 -41.65 -8.84
CA PRO A 197 7.11 -41.32 -9.62
C PRO A 197 6.06 -42.44 -9.64
N GLY A 198 4.79 -42.06 -9.57
CA GLY A 198 3.67 -43.00 -9.42
C GLY A 198 3.39 -43.43 -7.98
N ASN A 199 4.06 -42.83 -7.00
CA ASN A 199 3.83 -43.07 -5.57
C ASN A 199 3.64 -41.72 -4.85
N THR A 200 3.05 -41.76 -3.65
CA THR A 200 2.87 -40.64 -2.74
C THR A 200 3.06 -41.09 -1.29
N ILE A 201 3.47 -40.19 -0.42
CA ILE A 201 3.54 -40.44 1.01
C ILE A 201 2.25 -39.94 1.66
N LEU A 202 1.57 -40.85 2.35
CA LEU A 202 0.45 -40.52 3.22
C LEU A 202 0.93 -40.52 4.68
N VAL A 203 0.40 -39.54 5.44
CA VAL A 203 0.80 -39.29 6.82
C VAL A 203 -0.34 -39.65 7.76
N CYS A 204 -0.04 -40.27 8.90
CA CYS A 204 -0.96 -40.38 10.01
C CYS A 204 -0.38 -39.56 11.16
N PRO A 205 -1.00 -38.42 11.55
CA PRO A 205 -0.45 -37.51 12.53
C PRO A 205 -0.44 -38.08 13.96
N GLU A 206 0.35 -37.49 14.83
CA GLU A 206 0.55 -37.96 16.21
C GLU A 206 -0.70 -37.88 17.08
N ASP A 207 -1.61 -36.94 16.80
CA ASP A 207 -2.90 -36.72 17.45
C ASP A 207 -4.01 -37.65 16.94
N ALA A 208 -3.75 -38.40 15.87
CA ALA A 208 -4.72 -39.39 15.35
C ALA A 208 -5.08 -40.43 16.41
N ARG A 209 -6.36 -40.80 16.52
CA ARG A 209 -6.80 -41.84 17.45
C ARG A 209 -6.26 -43.23 17.15
N ALA A 210 -5.99 -43.50 15.92
CA ALA A 210 -5.38 -44.73 15.45
C ALA A 210 -4.71 -44.54 14.10
N CYS A 211 -3.64 -45.29 13.87
CA CYS A 211 -2.94 -45.32 12.58
C CYS A 211 -2.93 -46.76 12.02
N PRO A 212 -2.97 -46.94 10.66
CA PRO A 212 -2.90 -48.25 10.05
C PRO A 212 -1.66 -49.02 10.51
N GLY A 213 -1.82 -50.29 10.96
CA GLY A 213 -0.73 -51.11 11.44
C GLY A 213 -0.18 -50.75 12.82
N VAL A 214 -0.71 -49.71 13.46
CA VAL A 214 -0.38 -49.29 14.83
C VAL A 214 -1.64 -49.37 15.70
N GLY A 215 -1.47 -49.68 16.96
CA GLY A 215 -2.60 -49.66 17.92
C GLY A 215 -3.14 -48.24 18.14
N ALA A 216 -4.08 -48.12 19.07
CA ALA A 216 -4.66 -46.83 19.41
C ALA A 216 -3.61 -45.89 20.03
N ALA A 217 -3.77 -44.57 19.79
CA ALA A 217 -2.95 -43.46 20.27
C ALA A 217 -1.45 -43.58 19.90
N PRO A 218 -1.08 -43.26 18.70
CA PRO A 218 0.28 -43.46 18.19
C PRO A 218 1.33 -42.61 18.93
N GLY A 219 1.00 -41.39 19.39
CA GLY A 219 1.92 -40.51 20.10
C GLY A 219 3.14 -40.07 19.32
N GLN A 220 3.14 -40.31 18.00
CA GLN A 220 4.12 -39.86 17.03
C GLN A 220 3.56 -40.00 15.62
N THR A 221 4.06 -39.22 14.69
CA THR A 221 3.67 -39.24 13.27
C THR A 221 4.18 -40.48 12.56
N PHE A 222 3.34 -41.08 11.72
CA PHE A 222 3.69 -42.24 10.89
C PHE A 222 3.52 -41.94 9.40
N TYR A 223 4.37 -42.49 8.58
CA TYR A 223 4.48 -42.32 7.15
C TYR A 223 4.26 -43.62 6.42
N TYR A 224 3.57 -43.58 5.29
CA TYR A 224 3.20 -44.70 4.46
C TYR A 224 3.41 -44.39 2.98
N LEU A 225 3.98 -45.32 2.22
CA LEU A 225 4.12 -45.20 0.78
C LEU A 225 2.94 -45.87 0.08
N PHE A 226 2.25 -45.12 -0.76
CA PHE A 226 1.09 -45.54 -1.53
C PHE A 226 1.32 -45.34 -3.01
N GLU A 227 0.67 -46.14 -3.85
CA GLU A 227 0.57 -45.89 -5.30
C GLU A 227 -0.28 -44.64 -5.53
N TYR A 228 0.13 -43.85 -6.53
CA TYR A 228 -0.56 -42.63 -6.93
C TYR A 228 -0.61 -42.54 -8.46
N ARG A 229 -1.76 -42.82 -9.05
CA ARG A 229 -2.00 -42.86 -10.50
C ARG A 229 -3.39 -42.31 -10.81
N PRO A 230 -3.66 -40.99 -10.57
CA PRO A 230 -4.97 -40.41 -10.72
C PRO A 230 -5.48 -40.43 -12.17
N ASP A 231 -4.59 -40.42 -13.16
CA ASP A 231 -4.89 -40.35 -14.58
C ASP A 231 -5.08 -41.74 -15.25
N ASP A 232 -4.94 -42.84 -14.49
CA ASP A 232 -5.19 -44.19 -15.04
C ASP A 232 -6.67 -44.40 -15.30
N ALA A 233 -7.06 -44.54 -16.57
CA ALA A 233 -8.44 -44.67 -16.97
C ALA A 233 -9.08 -46.05 -16.59
N GLU A 234 -8.28 -47.09 -16.32
CA GLU A 234 -8.78 -48.42 -15.99
C GLU A 234 -8.80 -48.68 -14.47
N ASP A 235 -7.80 -48.18 -13.72
CA ASP A 235 -7.71 -48.37 -12.27
C ASP A 235 -7.06 -47.11 -11.61
N PRO A 236 -7.80 -46.00 -11.50
CA PRO A 236 -7.28 -44.79 -10.90
C PRO A 236 -6.99 -45.00 -9.41
N VAL A 237 -5.86 -44.44 -8.96
CA VAL A 237 -5.45 -44.39 -7.56
C VAL A 237 -5.12 -42.94 -7.20
N PRO A 238 -5.90 -42.24 -6.33
CA PRO A 238 -7.02 -42.73 -5.50
C PRO A 238 -8.27 -43.11 -6.32
N GLN A 239 -9.05 -44.04 -5.77
CA GLN A 239 -10.22 -44.58 -6.45
C GLN A 239 -11.42 -43.62 -6.42
N ILE A 240 -11.52 -42.79 -5.42
CA ILE A 240 -12.56 -41.76 -5.24
C ILE A 240 -11.88 -40.47 -4.84
N THR A 241 -12.36 -39.36 -5.38
CA THR A 241 -11.87 -38.02 -5.08
C THR A 241 -12.99 -37.12 -4.55
N GLY A 242 -12.65 -35.91 -4.13
CA GLY A 242 -13.63 -34.92 -3.70
C GLY A 242 -14.69 -34.57 -4.74
N ASP A 243 -14.39 -34.73 -6.04
CA ASP A 243 -15.33 -34.48 -7.14
C ASP A 243 -16.49 -35.49 -7.15
N ASP A 244 -16.28 -36.67 -6.58
CA ASP A 244 -17.30 -37.70 -6.43
C ASP A 244 -18.30 -37.41 -5.29
N LEU A 245 -18.07 -36.34 -4.48
CA LEU A 245 -18.94 -35.98 -3.37
C LEU A 245 -20.07 -35.07 -3.78
N SER A 246 -21.24 -35.27 -3.15
CA SER A 246 -22.37 -34.34 -3.14
C SER A 246 -22.15 -33.31 -2.04
N LEU A 247 -21.66 -32.11 -2.39
CA LEU A 247 -21.33 -31.06 -1.43
C LEU A 247 -22.48 -30.74 -0.45
N ARG A 248 -23.76 -30.83 -0.92
CA ARG A 248 -24.93 -30.54 -0.08
C ARG A 248 -25.30 -31.64 0.89
N GLY A 249 -24.85 -32.87 0.65
CA GLY A 249 -25.16 -34.05 1.47
C GLY A 249 -24.11 -34.29 2.55
N THR A 250 -22.98 -33.59 2.52
CA THR A 250 -21.92 -33.68 3.52
C THR A 250 -22.29 -32.81 4.72
N GLN A 251 -22.31 -33.38 5.93
CA GLN A 251 -22.69 -32.64 7.14
C GLN A 251 -22.11 -33.26 8.41
N GLN A 252 -21.93 -32.44 9.44
CA GLN A 252 -21.60 -32.92 10.77
C GLN A 252 -22.81 -33.62 11.40
N ASP A 253 -22.59 -34.78 12.02
CA ASP A 253 -23.59 -35.60 12.72
C ASP A 253 -22.98 -36.26 13.96
N PHE A 254 -23.74 -37.08 14.64
CA PHE A 254 -23.30 -37.84 15.81
C PHE A 254 -23.63 -39.33 15.66
N ASP A 255 -22.60 -40.19 15.83
CA ASP A 255 -22.79 -41.63 16.02
C ASP A 255 -22.46 -42.01 17.46
N ARG A 256 -23.46 -42.61 18.18
CA ARG A 256 -23.32 -43.02 19.59
C ARG A 256 -22.75 -41.93 20.51
N GLY A 257 -23.02 -40.65 20.20
CA GLY A 257 -22.55 -39.50 20.97
C GLY A 257 -21.13 -39.03 20.63
N GLN A 258 -20.49 -39.60 19.62
CA GLN A 258 -19.23 -39.17 19.03
C GLN A 258 -19.50 -38.30 17.82
N PRO A 259 -18.80 -37.16 17.63
CA PRO A 259 -18.92 -36.34 16.44
C PRO A 259 -18.38 -37.10 15.23
N ILE A 260 -19.13 -37.04 14.12
CA ILE A 260 -18.75 -37.61 12.82
C ILE A 260 -19.06 -36.61 11.74
N VAL A 261 -18.45 -36.81 10.55
CA VAL A 261 -18.86 -36.15 9.31
C VAL A 261 -19.46 -37.19 8.38
N THR A 262 -20.72 -37.03 7.99
CA THR A 262 -21.38 -37.87 6.99
C THR A 262 -21.08 -37.32 5.62
N LEU A 263 -20.68 -38.22 4.72
CA LEU A 263 -20.41 -37.94 3.32
C LEU A 263 -21.53 -38.52 2.47
N GLU A 264 -22.01 -37.77 1.51
CA GLU A 264 -22.92 -38.25 0.49
C GLU A 264 -22.26 -38.12 -0.88
N PHE A 265 -22.24 -39.20 -1.64
CA PHE A 265 -21.62 -39.22 -2.96
C PHE A 265 -22.59 -38.78 -4.05
N THR A 266 -22.08 -38.32 -5.18
CA THR A 266 -22.82 -38.19 -6.43
C THR A 266 -23.30 -39.56 -6.90
N SER A 267 -24.14 -39.65 -7.93
CA SER A 267 -24.58 -40.94 -8.48
C SER A 267 -23.40 -41.78 -8.97
N GLU A 268 -22.42 -41.13 -9.65
CA GLU A 268 -21.22 -41.77 -10.14
C GLU A 268 -20.26 -42.17 -9.01
N GLY A 269 -20.02 -41.24 -8.05
CA GLY A 269 -19.21 -41.53 -6.84
C GLY A 269 -19.82 -42.66 -6.01
N GLY A 270 -21.15 -42.71 -5.92
CA GLY A 270 -21.85 -43.79 -5.20
C GLY A 270 -21.68 -45.17 -5.87
N ASP A 271 -21.64 -45.22 -7.20
CA ASP A 271 -21.35 -46.44 -7.94
C ASP A 271 -19.89 -46.87 -7.73
N LYS A 272 -18.93 -45.97 -7.78
CA LYS A 272 -17.52 -46.20 -7.45
C LYS A 272 -17.38 -46.74 -6.01
N PHE A 273 -18.01 -46.05 -5.04
CA PHE A 273 -17.94 -46.46 -3.63
C PHE A 273 -18.55 -47.86 -3.40
N TYR A 274 -19.63 -48.17 -4.05
CA TYR A 274 -20.21 -49.52 -4.02
C TYR A 274 -19.24 -50.56 -4.60
N GLU A 275 -18.57 -50.23 -5.71
CA GLU A 275 -17.66 -51.14 -6.37
C GLU A 275 -16.41 -51.40 -5.50
N ILE A 276 -15.77 -50.36 -4.95
CA ILE A 276 -14.63 -50.47 -4.04
C ILE A 276 -14.98 -51.35 -2.82
N THR A 277 -16.11 -51.04 -2.14
CA THR A 277 -16.49 -51.77 -0.94
C THR A 277 -16.85 -53.22 -1.25
N ARG A 278 -17.41 -53.53 -2.44
CA ARG A 278 -17.64 -54.89 -2.91
C ARG A 278 -16.32 -55.64 -3.21
N GLU A 279 -15.35 -54.97 -3.82
CA GLU A 279 -14.03 -55.56 -4.06
C GLU A 279 -13.31 -55.88 -2.77
N LEU A 280 -13.25 -54.91 -1.82
CA LEU A 280 -12.64 -55.14 -0.50
C LEU A 280 -13.30 -56.30 0.23
N ALA A 281 -14.62 -56.42 0.18
CA ALA A 281 -15.33 -57.59 0.74
C ALA A 281 -14.94 -58.91 0.03
N GLN A 282 -14.69 -58.91 -1.27
CA GLN A 282 -14.24 -60.10 -2.02
C GLN A 282 -12.79 -60.44 -1.69
N GLU A 283 -11.90 -59.48 -1.60
CA GLU A 283 -10.52 -59.62 -1.19
C GLU A 283 -10.45 -60.16 0.23
N GLY A 284 -11.22 -59.63 1.20
CA GLY A 284 -11.29 -60.14 2.54
C GLY A 284 -11.70 -61.61 2.61
N ARG A 285 -12.69 -62.04 1.78
CA ARG A 285 -13.03 -63.45 1.65
C ARG A 285 -11.89 -64.34 1.12
N GLN A 286 -11.13 -63.85 0.14
CA GLN A 286 -10.00 -64.57 -0.43
C GLN A 286 -8.87 -64.70 0.61
N VAL A 287 -8.55 -63.60 1.32
CA VAL A 287 -7.55 -63.61 2.41
C VAL A 287 -7.96 -64.54 3.52
N CYS A 288 -9.24 -64.51 3.95
CA CYS A 288 -9.73 -65.44 4.98
C CYS A 288 -9.65 -66.90 4.53
N ALA A 289 -9.93 -67.20 3.26
CA ALA A 289 -9.80 -68.52 2.72
C ALA A 289 -8.34 -69.00 2.71
N GLN A 290 -7.39 -68.11 2.42
CA GLN A 290 -5.94 -68.40 2.43
C GLN A 290 -5.42 -68.63 3.86
N LEU A 291 -5.84 -67.81 4.81
CA LEU A 291 -5.40 -67.86 6.22
C LEU A 291 -6.20 -68.87 7.03
N GLN A 292 -7.23 -69.47 6.45
CA GLN A 292 -8.20 -70.36 7.13
C GLN A 292 -8.82 -69.73 8.39
N CYS A 293 -9.21 -68.45 8.30
CA CYS A 293 -9.78 -67.70 9.38
C CYS A 293 -11.16 -68.22 9.80
N ASP A 294 -11.55 -67.98 11.08
CA ASP A 294 -12.90 -68.36 11.58
C ASP A 294 -13.91 -67.29 11.15
N THR A 295 -14.79 -67.65 10.19
CA THR A 295 -15.81 -66.75 9.69
C THR A 295 -17.00 -66.58 10.65
N GLY A 296 -17.08 -67.39 11.72
CA GLY A 296 -18.19 -67.39 12.68
C GLY A 296 -18.02 -66.39 13.82
N SER A 297 -16.82 -65.86 14.06
CA SER A 297 -16.54 -64.84 15.11
C SER A 297 -15.98 -63.57 14.49
N GLU A 298 -16.24 -62.42 15.08
CA GLU A 298 -15.71 -61.11 14.69
C GLU A 298 -14.17 -61.08 14.81
N ASP A 299 -13.65 -61.57 15.95
CA ASP A 299 -12.22 -61.66 16.21
C ASP A 299 -11.51 -62.59 15.20
N GLY A 300 -12.17 -63.71 14.80
CA GLY A 300 -11.64 -64.59 13.81
C GLY A 300 -11.54 -64.03 12.43
N ARG A 301 -12.40 -63.13 12.06
CA ARG A 301 -12.41 -62.44 10.77
C ARG A 301 -11.46 -61.23 10.74
N ALA A 302 -11.14 -60.65 11.88
CA ALA A 302 -10.40 -59.39 11.99
C ALA A 302 -9.10 -59.37 11.17
N ILE A 303 -8.40 -60.52 11.11
CA ILE A 303 -7.13 -60.66 10.35
C ILE A 303 -7.30 -60.61 8.84
N ALA A 304 -8.53 -60.79 8.34
CA ALA A 304 -8.81 -60.82 6.89
C ALA A 304 -9.65 -59.61 6.41
N LEU A 305 -10.07 -58.75 7.32
CA LEU A 305 -10.80 -57.54 6.97
C LEU A 305 -9.95 -56.62 6.11
N GLN A 306 -10.54 -56.09 5.08
CA GLN A 306 -9.92 -55.07 4.22
C GLN A 306 -10.46 -53.70 4.55
N SER A 307 -9.61 -52.69 4.40
CA SER A 307 -9.95 -51.28 4.73
C SER A 307 -9.75 -50.37 3.55
N PHE A 308 -10.44 -49.26 3.55
CA PHE A 308 -10.05 -48.14 2.71
C PHE A 308 -9.63 -46.96 3.62
N ALA A 309 -8.64 -46.21 3.19
CA ALA A 309 -8.23 -45.01 3.86
C ALA A 309 -8.99 -43.81 3.29
N ILE A 310 -9.55 -42.97 4.17
CA ILE A 310 -10.09 -41.64 3.86
C ILE A 310 -9.00 -40.65 4.19
N VAL A 311 -8.47 -40.01 3.18
CA VAL A 311 -7.31 -39.12 3.24
C VAL A 311 -7.77 -37.71 2.90
N LEU A 312 -7.33 -36.75 3.66
CA LEU A 312 -7.54 -35.33 3.43
C LEU A 312 -6.19 -34.63 3.42
N ASP A 313 -5.85 -33.99 2.32
CA ASP A 313 -4.56 -33.28 2.16
C ASP A 313 -3.35 -34.15 2.56
N LYS A 314 -3.32 -35.40 2.05
CA LYS A 314 -2.32 -36.45 2.34
C LYS A 314 -2.33 -37.01 3.78
N GLU A 315 -3.21 -36.54 4.64
CA GLU A 315 -3.38 -37.09 5.99
C GLU A 315 -4.49 -38.14 6.06
N ILE A 316 -4.19 -39.28 6.67
CA ILE A 316 -5.17 -40.35 6.91
C ILE A 316 -6.07 -39.97 8.08
N ARG A 317 -7.30 -39.54 7.78
CA ARG A 317 -8.30 -39.15 8.79
C ARG A 317 -9.12 -40.31 9.35
N SER A 318 -9.33 -41.33 8.55
CA SER A 318 -10.07 -42.53 8.97
C SER A 318 -9.74 -43.71 8.05
N PHE A 319 -9.81 -44.92 8.55
CA PHE A 319 -9.59 -46.16 7.78
C PHE A 319 -10.62 -47.23 8.15
N PRO A 320 -11.89 -47.06 7.77
CA PRO A 320 -12.95 -48.01 8.07
C PRO A 320 -12.71 -49.37 7.41
N THR A 321 -13.04 -50.43 8.14
CA THR A 321 -12.93 -51.81 7.67
C THR A 321 -14.24 -52.29 7.04
N ILE A 322 -14.13 -53.12 5.98
CA ILE A 322 -15.27 -53.73 5.31
C ILE A 322 -15.35 -55.22 5.71
N ASP A 323 -16.45 -55.58 6.37
CA ASP A 323 -16.70 -56.98 6.71
C ASP A 323 -17.28 -57.74 5.48
N PHE A 324 -16.64 -58.85 5.17
CA PHE A 324 -17.06 -59.72 4.06
C PHE A 324 -18.17 -60.70 4.46
N VAL A 325 -18.69 -60.57 5.69
CA VAL A 325 -19.85 -61.31 6.20
C VAL A 325 -20.89 -60.29 6.69
N GLY A 326 -22.18 -60.54 6.41
CA GLY A 326 -23.25 -59.64 6.84
C GLY A 326 -23.63 -58.61 5.75
N ASP A 327 -24.06 -57.43 6.18
CA ASP A 327 -24.69 -56.43 5.28
C ASP A 327 -23.71 -55.82 4.29
N THR A 328 -22.42 -55.74 4.63
CA THR A 328 -21.38 -55.19 3.79
C THR A 328 -20.73 -56.18 2.81
N ALA A 329 -21.12 -57.44 2.92
CA ALA A 329 -20.52 -58.53 2.14
C ALA A 329 -20.68 -58.41 0.61
N THR A 330 -21.65 -57.65 0.17
CA THR A 330 -21.96 -57.41 -1.27
C THR A 330 -21.57 -56.00 -1.71
N GLY A 331 -20.94 -55.22 -0.89
CA GLY A 331 -20.65 -53.78 -1.08
C GLY A 331 -21.67 -52.92 -0.35
N ILE A 332 -21.30 -51.69 -0.05
CA ILE A 332 -22.14 -50.67 0.61
C ILE A 332 -22.93 -49.91 -0.46
N ALA A 333 -24.20 -50.22 -0.54
CA ALA A 333 -25.13 -49.50 -1.43
C ALA A 333 -25.66 -48.23 -0.71
N GLY A 334 -26.00 -47.20 -1.48
CA GLY A 334 -26.65 -46.00 -0.94
C GLY A 334 -25.80 -44.74 -0.96
N GLY A 335 -24.56 -44.84 -1.42
CA GLY A 335 -23.71 -43.67 -1.70
C GLY A 335 -23.42 -42.78 -0.49
N ARG A 336 -23.21 -43.39 0.68
CA ARG A 336 -22.87 -42.65 1.92
C ARG A 336 -21.70 -43.30 2.63
N ALA A 337 -20.83 -42.45 3.15
CA ALA A 337 -19.73 -42.81 4.04
C ALA A 337 -19.74 -41.90 5.28
N GLN A 338 -18.89 -42.19 6.25
CA GLN A 338 -18.69 -41.30 7.39
C GLN A 338 -17.22 -41.28 7.81
N ILE A 339 -16.76 -40.10 8.20
CA ILE A 339 -15.46 -39.89 8.84
C ILE A 339 -15.73 -39.92 10.33
N SER A 340 -15.00 -40.78 11.06
CA SER A 340 -15.09 -40.94 12.50
C SER A 340 -13.70 -40.79 13.11
N GLY A 341 -13.66 -40.65 14.43
CA GLY A 341 -12.40 -40.50 15.14
C GLY A 341 -11.97 -39.05 15.38
N LEU A 342 -12.85 -38.10 15.11
CA LEU A 342 -12.65 -36.66 15.32
C LEU A 342 -12.60 -36.33 16.83
N GLU A 343 -11.76 -35.39 17.19
CA GLU A 343 -11.54 -35.01 18.60
C GLU A 343 -12.74 -34.30 19.23
N GLY A 344 -13.45 -33.49 18.45
CA GLY A 344 -14.53 -32.68 18.96
C GLY A 344 -15.60 -32.29 17.94
N THR A 345 -16.70 -31.74 18.45
CA THR A 345 -17.79 -31.23 17.59
C THR A 345 -17.34 -30.09 16.71
N GLN A 346 -16.33 -29.32 17.13
CA GLN A 346 -15.84 -28.17 16.40
C GLN A 346 -15.06 -28.62 15.17
N GLU A 347 -14.13 -29.55 15.35
CA GLU A 347 -13.38 -30.16 14.26
C GLU A 347 -14.30 -30.80 13.22
N ALA A 348 -15.32 -31.54 13.68
CA ALA A 348 -16.32 -32.12 12.78
C ALA A 348 -17.11 -31.08 11.98
N ARG A 349 -17.39 -29.90 12.57
CA ARG A 349 -18.05 -28.79 11.85
C ARG A 349 -17.14 -28.17 10.82
N ASP A 350 -15.89 -27.94 11.18
CA ASP A 350 -14.90 -27.30 10.31
C ASP A 350 -14.58 -28.20 9.13
N LEU A 351 -14.38 -29.50 9.38
CA LEU A 351 -14.21 -30.50 8.34
C LEU A 351 -15.43 -30.59 7.41
N ALA A 352 -16.63 -30.64 8.00
CA ALA A 352 -17.86 -30.65 7.20
C ALA A 352 -18.00 -29.38 6.33
N LEU A 353 -17.65 -28.21 6.87
CA LEU A 353 -17.68 -26.93 6.16
C LEU A 353 -16.72 -26.94 4.98
N VAL A 354 -15.49 -27.34 5.20
CA VAL A 354 -14.44 -27.40 4.18
C VAL A 354 -14.84 -28.37 3.06
N LEU A 355 -15.33 -29.57 3.40
CA LEU A 355 -15.80 -30.54 2.41
C LEU A 355 -17.09 -30.11 1.67
N GLN A 356 -17.96 -29.32 2.30
CA GLN A 356 -19.16 -28.76 1.66
C GLN A 356 -18.86 -27.67 0.63
N THR A 357 -17.74 -27.01 0.75
CA THR A 357 -17.34 -25.92 -0.15
C THR A 357 -16.48 -26.42 -1.31
N GLY A 358 -15.94 -27.62 -1.18
CA GLY A 358 -15.11 -28.26 -2.21
C GLY A 358 -13.63 -27.98 -2.06
N ALA A 359 -12.84 -28.71 -2.83
CA ALA A 359 -11.38 -28.58 -2.88
C ALA A 359 -10.94 -27.35 -3.65
N LEU A 360 -9.84 -26.73 -3.20
CA LEU A 360 -9.19 -25.66 -3.93
C LEU A 360 -8.43 -26.26 -5.14
N PRO A 361 -8.46 -25.57 -6.31
CA PRO A 361 -7.73 -26.04 -7.50
C PRO A 361 -6.21 -26.08 -7.31
N TYR A 362 -5.68 -25.20 -6.43
CA TYR A 362 -4.27 -25.04 -6.12
C TYR A 362 -4.06 -25.20 -4.62
N SER A 363 -2.86 -25.60 -4.20
CA SER A 363 -2.36 -25.40 -2.86
C SER A 363 -2.01 -23.93 -2.66
N PHE A 364 -2.02 -23.48 -1.40
CA PHE A 364 -1.75 -22.08 -1.08
C PHE A 364 -0.75 -22.00 0.07
N GLU A 365 0.37 -21.32 -0.20
CA GLU A 365 1.35 -20.95 0.80
C GLU A 365 0.98 -19.62 1.43
N GLN A 366 1.12 -19.52 2.76
CA GLN A 366 0.87 -18.27 3.48
C GLN A 366 2.10 -17.39 3.46
N LEU A 367 2.07 -16.31 2.65
CA LEU A 367 3.17 -15.35 2.52
C LEU A 367 3.20 -14.30 3.62
N GLU A 368 2.03 -13.83 4.03
CA GLU A 368 1.88 -12.82 5.09
C GLU A 368 0.65 -13.15 5.91
N ARG A 369 0.77 -12.98 7.21
CA ARG A 369 -0.33 -13.04 8.16
C ARG A 369 -0.22 -11.86 9.11
N THR A 370 -1.33 -11.17 9.33
CA THR A 370 -1.41 -10.03 10.24
C THR A 370 -2.66 -10.18 11.10
N ASP A 371 -2.46 -10.39 12.39
CA ASP A 371 -3.50 -10.42 13.41
C ASP A 371 -3.46 -9.12 14.21
N ILE A 372 -4.58 -8.42 14.29
CA ILE A 372 -4.72 -7.18 15.06
C ILE A 372 -5.90 -7.31 16.00
N SER A 373 -5.68 -7.10 17.30
CA SER A 373 -6.77 -7.10 18.27
C SER A 373 -7.73 -5.93 18.02
N ALA A 374 -9.02 -6.13 18.31
CA ALA A 374 -10.04 -5.11 18.12
C ALA A 374 -9.78 -3.84 18.96
N THR A 375 -9.21 -4.01 20.16
CA THR A 375 -8.86 -2.90 21.07
C THR A 375 -7.78 -2.00 20.46
N LEU A 376 -6.71 -2.57 19.93
CA LEU A 376 -5.64 -1.83 19.26
C LEU A 376 -6.14 -1.12 17.98
N GLY A 377 -7.07 -1.74 17.25
CA GLY A 377 -7.69 -1.11 16.08
C GLY A 377 -8.52 0.13 16.44
N GLU A 378 -9.36 0.05 17.48
CA GLU A 378 -10.18 1.16 17.96
C GLU A 378 -9.31 2.31 18.50
N GLU A 379 -8.24 2.01 19.24
CA GLU A 379 -7.29 2.98 19.74
C GLU A 379 -6.57 3.70 18.60
N SER A 380 -6.05 2.96 17.63
CA SER A 380 -5.42 3.52 16.43
C SER A 380 -6.36 4.44 15.65
N LEU A 381 -7.64 4.08 15.53
CA LEU A 381 -8.66 4.94 14.89
C LEU A 381 -8.87 6.23 15.68
N ARG A 382 -8.97 6.15 17.00
CA ARG A 382 -9.14 7.30 17.88
C ARG A 382 -7.97 8.27 17.78
N GLU A 383 -6.75 7.77 17.85
CA GLU A 383 -5.54 8.57 17.73
C GLU A 383 -5.42 9.24 16.34
N ALA A 384 -5.70 8.48 15.27
CA ALA A 384 -5.71 9.01 13.92
C ALA A 384 -6.77 10.13 13.73
N LEU A 385 -7.95 9.99 14.33
CA LEU A 385 -8.98 11.02 14.31
C LEU A 385 -8.54 12.27 15.08
N ILE A 386 -7.94 12.13 16.26
CA ILE A 386 -7.40 13.25 17.05
C ILE A 386 -6.31 13.98 16.25
N ALA A 387 -5.38 13.24 15.64
CA ALA A 387 -4.34 13.78 14.80
C ALA A 387 -4.91 14.54 13.58
N GLY A 388 -5.93 13.98 12.93
CA GLY A 388 -6.61 14.58 11.79
C GLY A 388 -7.33 15.87 12.13
N ILE A 389 -8.09 15.88 13.22
CA ILE A 389 -8.80 17.08 13.71
C ILE A 389 -7.79 18.13 14.17
N GLY A 390 -6.75 17.74 14.90
CA GLY A 390 -5.68 18.63 15.35
C GLY A 390 -4.96 19.30 14.17
N GLY A 391 -4.62 18.51 13.15
CA GLY A 391 -4.03 19.00 11.91
C GLY A 391 -4.95 19.97 11.16
N LEU A 392 -6.23 19.66 11.05
CA LEU A 392 -7.22 20.52 10.41
C LEU A 392 -7.35 21.87 11.15
N ILE A 393 -7.42 21.85 12.49
CA ILE A 393 -7.49 23.05 13.31
C ILE A 393 -6.21 23.89 13.15
N ALA A 394 -5.04 23.28 13.17
CA ALA A 394 -3.76 23.96 12.99
C ALA A 394 -3.68 24.64 11.61
N VAL A 395 -4.08 23.94 10.55
CA VAL A 395 -4.16 24.49 9.18
C VAL A 395 -5.16 25.65 9.11
N ALA A 396 -6.36 25.50 9.70
CA ALA A 396 -7.36 26.54 9.71
C ALA A 396 -6.87 27.80 10.45
N LEU A 397 -6.24 27.63 11.61
CA LEU A 397 -5.65 28.73 12.38
C LEU A 397 -4.55 29.46 11.58
N PHE A 398 -3.66 28.71 10.95
CA PHE A 398 -2.61 29.28 10.09
C PHE A 398 -3.21 30.09 8.94
N LEU A 399 -4.23 29.55 8.25
CA LEU A 399 -4.91 30.25 7.16
C LEU A 399 -5.56 31.56 7.63
N LEU A 400 -6.19 31.58 8.81
CA LEU A 400 -6.78 32.78 9.39
C LEU A 400 -5.72 33.83 9.72
N LEU A 401 -4.62 33.43 10.36
CA LEU A 401 -3.56 34.33 10.78
C LEU A 401 -2.83 34.98 9.60
N VAL A 402 -2.45 34.15 8.61
CA VAL A 402 -1.60 34.59 7.48
C VAL A 402 -2.43 35.21 6.35
N TYR A 403 -3.58 34.61 6.02
CA TYR A 403 -4.41 35.00 4.88
C TYR A 403 -5.66 35.79 5.24
N ARG A 404 -5.93 35.97 6.55
CA ARG A 404 -7.05 36.75 7.07
C ARG A 404 -8.38 36.31 6.42
N PHE A 405 -9.08 37.18 5.74
CA PHE A 405 -10.37 36.85 5.11
C PHE A 405 -10.25 35.85 3.95
N LEU A 406 -9.19 35.92 3.17
CA LEU A 406 -8.93 34.88 2.17
C LEU A 406 -8.75 33.50 2.84
N GLY A 407 -8.22 33.47 4.08
CA GLY A 407 -8.14 32.27 4.90
C GLY A 407 -9.53 31.70 5.22
N VAL A 408 -10.51 32.54 5.54
CA VAL A 408 -11.90 32.07 5.74
C VAL A 408 -12.44 31.39 4.48
N VAL A 409 -12.20 31.99 3.31
CA VAL A 409 -12.62 31.38 2.04
C VAL A 409 -11.93 30.03 1.80
N ALA A 410 -10.63 29.93 2.14
CA ALA A 410 -9.90 28.67 2.05
C ALA A 410 -10.45 27.60 3.00
N ILE A 411 -10.78 27.95 4.24
CA ILE A 411 -11.37 27.02 5.23
C ILE A 411 -12.72 26.49 4.73
N VAL A 412 -13.58 27.36 4.17
CA VAL A 412 -14.83 26.90 3.55
C VAL A 412 -14.56 25.99 2.36
N GLY A 413 -13.55 26.33 1.53
CA GLY A 413 -13.11 25.48 0.43
C GLY A 413 -12.59 24.11 0.91
N LEU A 414 -11.86 24.10 2.03
CA LEU A 414 -11.35 22.88 2.66
C LEU A 414 -12.49 22.03 3.24
N GLY A 415 -13.52 22.64 3.83
CA GLY A 415 -14.74 21.94 4.25
C GLY A 415 -15.46 21.28 3.07
N ILE A 416 -15.61 21.99 1.94
CA ILE A 416 -16.18 21.41 0.71
C ILE A 416 -15.31 20.26 0.19
N TYR A 417 -13.99 20.40 0.23
CA TYR A 417 -13.04 19.35 -0.10
C TYR A 417 -13.27 18.11 0.76
N GLY A 418 -13.35 18.25 2.09
CA GLY A 418 -13.58 17.13 2.99
C GLY A 418 -14.89 16.37 2.69
N VAL A 419 -15.99 17.13 2.43
CA VAL A 419 -17.27 16.51 2.05
C VAL A 419 -17.16 15.74 0.73
N PHE A 420 -16.47 16.30 -0.26
CA PHE A 420 -16.31 15.59 -1.55
C PHE A 420 -15.41 14.38 -1.45
N LEU A 421 -14.34 14.46 -0.66
CA LEU A 421 -13.46 13.33 -0.40
C LEU A 421 -14.23 12.20 0.30
N TYR A 422 -14.95 12.53 1.38
CA TYR A 422 -15.81 11.58 2.08
C TYR A 422 -16.86 10.95 1.16
N GLY A 423 -17.55 11.78 0.36
CA GLY A 423 -18.51 11.29 -0.63
C GLY A 423 -17.90 10.37 -1.69
N THR A 424 -16.64 10.61 -2.06
CA THR A 424 -15.92 9.76 -3.02
C THR A 424 -15.54 8.42 -2.39
N ILE A 425 -15.10 8.42 -1.11
CA ILE A 425 -14.83 7.20 -0.34
C ILE A 425 -16.10 6.31 -0.30
N LEU A 426 -17.26 6.90 0.07
CA LEU A 426 -18.53 6.19 0.12
C LEU A 426 -19.00 5.68 -1.27
N ALA A 427 -18.80 6.49 -2.32
CA ALA A 427 -19.25 6.14 -3.66
C ALA A 427 -18.44 5.00 -4.28
N LEU A 428 -17.13 4.98 -4.03
CA LEU A 428 -16.21 3.96 -4.55
C LEU A 428 -16.05 2.76 -3.61
N ASN A 429 -16.68 2.79 -2.44
CA ASN A 429 -16.57 1.76 -1.39
C ASN A 429 -15.09 1.44 -1.06
N VAL A 430 -14.32 2.49 -0.75
CA VAL A 430 -12.88 2.33 -0.47
C VAL A 430 -12.70 1.94 0.98
N THR A 431 -11.98 0.84 1.22
CA THR A 431 -11.58 0.40 2.54
C THR A 431 -10.53 1.36 3.14
N MET A 432 -10.83 1.89 4.32
CA MET A 432 -9.98 2.86 5.02
C MET A 432 -9.02 2.13 5.96
N THR A 433 -7.74 2.05 5.58
CA THR A 433 -6.65 1.56 6.41
C THR A 433 -5.96 2.71 7.16
N LEU A 434 -5.14 2.40 8.15
CA LEU A 434 -4.37 3.40 8.91
C LEU A 434 -3.51 4.29 7.99
N PRO A 435 -2.72 3.76 7.04
CA PRO A 435 -2.03 4.57 6.04
C PRO A 435 -2.97 5.39 5.15
N SER A 436 -4.18 4.89 4.85
CA SER A 436 -5.19 5.65 4.08
C SER A 436 -5.62 6.91 4.83
N VAL A 437 -5.83 6.80 6.15
CA VAL A 437 -6.15 7.95 7.01
C VAL A 437 -4.99 8.94 7.06
N ALA A 438 -3.74 8.46 7.16
CA ALA A 438 -2.55 9.32 7.05
C ALA A 438 -2.51 10.07 5.71
N GLY A 439 -2.88 9.39 4.60
CA GLY A 439 -3.03 10.00 3.28
C GLY A 439 -4.09 11.11 3.26
N ILE A 440 -5.24 10.89 3.89
CA ILE A 440 -6.29 11.92 4.03
C ILE A 440 -5.74 13.13 4.80
N ILE A 441 -5.09 12.90 5.93
CA ILE A 441 -4.52 13.95 6.78
C ILE A 441 -3.47 14.77 6.01
N LEU A 442 -2.59 14.11 5.29
CA LEU A 442 -1.61 14.76 4.43
C LEU A 442 -2.27 15.63 3.36
N THR A 443 -3.35 15.13 2.74
CA THR A 443 -4.04 15.84 1.66
C THR A 443 -4.83 17.06 2.14
N ILE A 444 -5.09 17.22 3.46
CA ILE A 444 -5.58 18.48 4.04
C ILE A 444 -4.59 19.62 3.76
N GLY A 445 -3.28 19.38 3.98
CA GLY A 445 -2.22 20.33 3.65
C GLY A 445 -2.17 20.69 2.17
N VAL A 446 -2.28 19.69 1.29
CA VAL A 446 -2.29 19.86 -0.18
C VAL A 446 -3.48 20.69 -0.64
N ALA A 447 -4.67 20.41 -0.11
CA ALA A 447 -5.90 21.12 -0.46
C ALA A 447 -5.85 22.59 -0.02
N ALA A 448 -5.23 22.86 1.13
CA ALA A 448 -4.97 24.20 1.60
C ALA A 448 -3.94 24.93 0.72
N ASP A 449 -2.86 24.25 0.32
CA ASP A 449 -1.80 24.79 -0.53
C ASP A 449 -2.29 25.23 -1.91
N ALA A 450 -3.13 24.46 -2.57
CA ALA A 450 -3.73 24.84 -3.85
C ALA A 450 -4.43 26.20 -3.78
N ASN A 451 -5.06 26.51 -2.66
CA ASN A 451 -5.69 27.82 -2.41
C ASN A 451 -4.64 28.93 -2.17
N ILE A 452 -3.57 28.64 -1.42
CA ILE A 452 -2.47 29.58 -1.16
C ILE A 452 -1.83 30.05 -2.45
N VAL A 453 -1.56 29.14 -3.36
CA VAL A 453 -1.00 29.45 -4.69
C VAL A 453 -1.83 30.48 -5.42
N ILE A 454 -3.14 30.30 -5.45
CA ILE A 454 -4.07 31.23 -6.10
C ILE A 454 -4.11 32.56 -5.35
N PHE A 455 -4.15 32.53 -4.02
CA PHE A 455 -4.25 33.73 -3.20
C PHE A 455 -3.00 34.62 -3.30
N GLU A 456 -1.81 34.05 -3.30
CA GLU A 456 -0.59 34.82 -3.51
C GLU A 456 -0.56 35.46 -4.91
N ARG A 457 -1.02 34.75 -5.96
CA ARG A 457 -1.18 35.37 -7.29
C ARG A 457 -2.23 36.47 -7.32
N ILE A 458 -3.35 36.34 -6.60
CA ILE A 458 -4.34 37.40 -6.46
C ILE A 458 -3.75 38.63 -5.75
N LYS A 459 -2.99 38.40 -4.65
CA LYS A 459 -2.30 39.48 -3.91
C LYS A 459 -1.29 40.21 -4.79
N GLU A 460 -0.52 39.49 -5.59
CA GLU A 460 0.43 40.06 -6.56
C GLU A 460 -0.29 40.98 -7.55
N GLU A 461 -1.39 40.52 -8.14
CA GLU A 461 -2.16 41.29 -9.10
C GLU A 461 -2.85 42.54 -8.48
N VAL A 462 -3.27 42.45 -7.20
CA VAL A 462 -3.80 43.60 -6.44
C VAL A 462 -2.70 44.59 -6.12
N ARG A 463 -1.50 44.17 -5.70
CA ARG A 463 -0.32 45.02 -5.48
C ARG A 463 0.15 45.69 -6.76
N ALA A 464 -0.06 45.07 -7.92
CA ALA A 464 0.18 45.66 -9.24
C ALA A 464 -0.88 46.68 -9.67
N GLY A 465 -1.80 47.05 -8.77
CA GLY A 465 -2.81 48.11 -8.97
C GLY A 465 -4.06 47.67 -9.76
N LYS A 466 -4.28 46.36 -9.95
CA LYS A 466 -5.50 45.88 -10.60
C LYS A 466 -6.68 45.88 -9.63
N SER A 467 -7.90 46.14 -10.17
CA SER A 467 -9.11 45.95 -9.37
C SER A 467 -9.24 44.51 -8.86
N VAL A 468 -9.84 44.31 -7.71
CA VAL A 468 -10.00 43.01 -7.06
C VAL A 468 -10.63 41.96 -8.00
N ARG A 469 -11.62 42.34 -8.81
CA ARG A 469 -12.22 41.42 -9.80
C ARG A 469 -11.25 41.01 -10.90
N ALA A 470 -10.45 41.95 -11.39
CA ALA A 470 -9.46 41.68 -12.41
C ALA A 470 -8.31 40.84 -11.81
N ALA A 471 -7.94 41.10 -10.57
CA ALA A 471 -6.92 40.35 -9.84
C ALA A 471 -7.37 38.90 -9.57
N ILE A 472 -8.62 38.66 -9.16
CA ILE A 472 -9.18 37.32 -9.03
C ILE A 472 -9.12 36.58 -10.38
N ALA A 473 -9.61 37.17 -11.46
CA ALA A 473 -9.60 36.55 -12.77
C ALA A 473 -8.17 36.29 -13.30
N GLY A 474 -7.24 37.21 -13.04
CA GLY A 474 -5.82 37.08 -13.38
C GLY A 474 -5.11 36.01 -12.57
N GLY A 475 -5.33 36.00 -11.26
CA GLY A 475 -4.74 35.02 -10.32
C GLY A 475 -5.12 33.58 -10.66
N TYR A 476 -6.41 33.31 -10.91
CA TYR A 476 -6.87 31.99 -11.34
C TYR A 476 -6.29 31.54 -12.69
N ARG A 477 -6.20 32.48 -13.65
CA ARG A 477 -5.66 32.14 -14.98
C ARG A 477 -4.18 31.80 -14.96
N LYS A 478 -3.40 32.50 -14.13
CA LYS A 478 -1.96 32.26 -13.97
C LYS A 478 -1.68 31.12 -12.99
N GLY A 479 -2.40 31.05 -11.86
CA GLY A 479 -2.20 30.06 -10.82
C GLY A 479 -2.61 28.65 -11.23
N PHE A 480 -3.64 28.50 -12.08
CA PHE A 480 -4.14 27.18 -12.47
C PHE A 480 -3.05 26.31 -13.15
N GLY A 481 -2.30 26.89 -14.09
CA GLY A 481 -1.23 26.14 -14.76
C GLY A 481 -0.18 25.62 -13.78
N THR A 482 0.22 26.47 -12.84
CA THR A 482 1.21 26.10 -11.80
C THR A 482 0.70 25.00 -10.87
N ILE A 483 -0.60 25.05 -10.48
CA ILE A 483 -1.22 24.01 -9.63
C ILE A 483 -1.27 22.68 -10.38
N VAL A 484 -1.66 22.69 -11.66
CA VAL A 484 -1.70 21.46 -12.48
C VAL A 484 -0.30 20.85 -12.60
N ASP A 485 0.69 21.66 -12.99
CA ASP A 485 2.06 21.18 -13.19
C ASP A 485 2.65 20.55 -11.92
N ALA A 486 2.37 21.13 -10.77
CA ALA A 486 2.84 20.63 -9.50
C ALA A 486 2.13 19.35 -9.05
N ASN A 487 0.80 19.32 -9.15
CA ASN A 487 0.02 18.16 -8.73
C ASN A 487 0.16 16.94 -9.66
N VAL A 488 0.47 17.13 -10.94
CA VAL A 488 0.75 16.02 -11.88
C VAL A 488 1.89 15.15 -11.38
N VAL A 489 2.92 15.73 -10.79
CA VAL A 489 4.06 14.96 -10.27
C VAL A 489 3.64 14.11 -9.07
N THR A 490 2.91 14.70 -8.12
CA THR A 490 2.36 13.95 -6.98
C THR A 490 1.41 12.84 -7.45
N MET A 491 0.61 13.11 -8.50
CA MET A 491 -0.24 12.06 -9.10
C MET A 491 0.57 10.95 -9.78
N ILE A 492 1.71 11.27 -10.40
CA ILE A 492 2.60 10.25 -10.99
C ILE A 492 3.13 9.33 -9.89
N THR A 493 3.69 9.90 -8.80
CA THR A 493 4.22 9.09 -7.70
C THR A 493 3.13 8.28 -7.01
N ALA A 494 1.96 8.87 -6.76
CA ALA A 494 0.82 8.16 -6.18
C ALA A 494 0.30 7.05 -7.10
N ALA A 495 0.24 7.27 -8.42
CA ALA A 495 -0.20 6.25 -9.37
C ALA A 495 0.80 5.08 -9.45
N VAL A 496 2.11 5.35 -9.45
CA VAL A 496 3.14 4.29 -9.41
C VAL A 496 3.01 3.50 -8.12
N LEU A 497 2.88 4.18 -6.97
CA LEU A 497 2.70 3.52 -5.68
C LEU A 497 1.41 2.68 -5.62
N PHE A 498 0.33 3.13 -6.24
CA PHE A 498 -0.93 2.37 -6.34
C PHE A 498 -0.79 1.11 -7.20
N LEU A 499 -0.01 1.17 -8.28
CA LEU A 499 0.17 0.04 -9.20
C LEU A 499 1.16 -1.01 -8.68
N VAL A 500 2.22 -0.57 -8.00
CA VAL A 500 3.33 -1.43 -7.56
C VAL A 500 3.22 -1.78 -6.07
N GLY A 501 2.62 -0.91 -5.27
CA GLY A 501 2.48 -1.11 -3.82
C GLY A 501 1.54 -2.25 -3.47
N THR A 502 1.81 -2.89 -2.35
CA THR A 502 1.04 -4.00 -1.78
C THR A 502 0.26 -3.56 -0.55
N GLY A 503 -0.75 -4.33 -0.16
CA GLY A 503 -1.48 -4.18 1.10
C GLY A 503 -1.94 -2.74 1.41
N SER A 504 -1.74 -2.32 2.64
CA SER A 504 -2.15 -1.03 3.20
C SER A 504 -1.53 0.19 2.50
N VAL A 505 -0.32 0.05 1.92
CA VAL A 505 0.36 1.12 1.16
C VAL A 505 -0.42 1.54 -0.09
N ARG A 506 -1.11 0.60 -0.72
CA ARG A 506 -1.98 0.85 -1.89
C ARG A 506 -3.17 1.74 -1.52
N GLY A 507 -3.73 1.53 -0.32
CA GLY A 507 -4.81 2.38 0.22
C GLY A 507 -4.35 3.83 0.41
N PHE A 508 -3.17 4.05 0.99
CA PHE A 508 -2.55 5.37 1.09
C PHE A 508 -2.39 6.05 -0.28
N ALA A 509 -1.86 5.33 -1.26
CA ALA A 509 -1.65 5.86 -2.61
C ALA A 509 -2.96 6.28 -3.29
N LEU A 510 -4.01 5.49 -3.13
CA LEU A 510 -5.35 5.80 -3.63
C LEU A 510 -5.91 7.06 -2.98
N MET A 511 -5.81 7.18 -1.65
CA MET A 511 -6.27 8.37 -0.94
C MET A 511 -5.50 9.62 -1.34
N LEU A 512 -4.19 9.53 -1.52
CA LEU A 512 -3.37 10.62 -2.03
C LEU A 512 -3.80 11.03 -3.44
N LEU A 513 -4.03 10.08 -4.35
CA LEU A 513 -4.47 10.34 -5.72
C LEU A 513 -5.84 11.03 -5.75
N LEU A 514 -6.82 10.47 -5.05
CA LEU A 514 -8.18 11.03 -4.95
C LEU A 514 -8.17 12.40 -4.28
N GLY A 515 -7.43 12.55 -3.18
CA GLY A 515 -7.31 13.80 -2.44
C GLY A 515 -6.73 14.92 -3.29
N VAL A 516 -5.66 14.65 -4.05
CA VAL A 516 -5.06 15.61 -4.97
C VAL A 516 -6.03 16.01 -6.09
N LEU A 517 -6.73 15.05 -6.71
CA LEU A 517 -7.72 15.33 -7.76
C LEU A 517 -8.87 16.19 -7.23
N ILE A 518 -9.44 15.85 -6.08
CA ILE A 518 -10.56 16.58 -5.49
C ILE A 518 -10.11 17.97 -5.03
N SER A 519 -8.88 18.10 -4.48
CA SER A 519 -8.32 19.41 -4.08
C SER A 519 -8.20 20.37 -5.26
N MET A 520 -7.73 19.87 -6.42
CA MET A 520 -7.67 20.66 -7.64
C MET A 520 -9.05 21.13 -8.10
N VAL A 521 -10.04 20.24 -8.08
CA VAL A 521 -11.42 20.57 -8.46
C VAL A 521 -12.01 21.61 -7.51
N THR A 522 -11.87 21.43 -6.21
CA THR A 522 -12.44 22.33 -5.20
C THR A 522 -11.76 23.70 -5.18
N ALA A 523 -10.43 23.76 -5.27
CA ALA A 523 -9.69 25.01 -5.35
C ALA A 523 -10.05 25.82 -6.59
N VAL A 524 -10.27 25.17 -7.75
CA VAL A 524 -10.58 25.86 -9.01
C VAL A 524 -12.06 26.21 -9.14
N LEU A 525 -12.97 25.35 -8.71
CA LEU A 525 -14.42 25.58 -8.88
C LEU A 525 -15.04 26.26 -7.65
N ALA A 526 -14.87 25.69 -6.44
CA ALA A 526 -15.57 26.17 -5.25
C ALA A 526 -15.02 27.51 -4.79
N THR A 527 -13.73 27.62 -4.53
CA THR A 527 -13.11 28.87 -4.07
C THR A 527 -13.18 29.98 -5.12
N ARG A 528 -13.08 29.64 -6.41
CA ARG A 528 -13.29 30.61 -7.48
C ARG A 528 -14.72 31.15 -7.52
N ALA A 529 -15.72 30.30 -7.33
CA ALA A 529 -17.12 30.72 -7.30
C ALA A 529 -17.40 31.62 -6.10
N LEU A 530 -16.88 31.23 -4.91
CA LEU A 530 -16.98 32.04 -3.68
C LEU A 530 -16.35 33.43 -3.86
N LEU A 531 -15.08 33.48 -4.29
CA LEU A 531 -14.39 34.76 -4.52
C LEU A 531 -15.02 35.58 -5.65
N GLY A 532 -15.55 34.92 -6.68
CA GLY A 532 -16.24 35.60 -7.79
C GLY A 532 -17.53 36.31 -7.36
N ILE A 533 -18.22 35.76 -6.34
CA ILE A 533 -19.40 36.40 -5.71
C ILE A 533 -18.95 37.46 -4.74
N LEU A 534 -18.00 37.15 -3.84
CA LEU A 534 -17.50 38.10 -2.83
C LEU A 534 -16.85 39.34 -3.44
N GLY A 535 -16.14 39.22 -4.54
CA GLY A 535 -15.54 40.35 -5.27
C GLY A 535 -16.54 41.35 -5.86
N ARG A 536 -17.85 41.13 -5.66
CA ARG A 536 -18.90 42.09 -6.04
C ARG A 536 -19.22 43.08 -4.93
N PHE A 537 -18.92 42.71 -3.70
CA PHE A 537 -19.25 43.60 -2.57
C PHE A 537 -18.14 44.64 -2.38
N ARG A 538 -18.53 45.91 -2.18
CA ARG A 538 -17.61 47.04 -2.01
C ARG A 538 -16.65 46.88 -0.82
N TRP A 539 -17.08 46.20 0.24
CA TRP A 539 -16.27 45.98 1.43
C TRP A 539 -15.09 45.04 1.13
N PHE A 540 -15.21 44.19 0.09
CA PHE A 540 -14.16 43.26 -0.33
C PHE A 540 -13.06 43.93 -1.18
N ASP A 541 -13.28 45.17 -1.68
CA ASP A 541 -12.30 45.92 -2.48
C ASP A 541 -11.14 46.51 -1.65
N ASN A 542 -11.14 46.34 -0.29
CA ASN A 542 -10.08 46.84 0.57
C ASN A 542 -8.84 45.92 0.54
N PRO A 543 -7.63 46.38 0.05
CA PRO A 543 -6.41 45.58 0.00
C PRO A 543 -5.94 45.07 1.35
N SER A 544 -6.19 45.82 2.44
CA SER A 544 -5.81 45.41 3.79
C SER A 544 -6.58 44.18 4.28
N PHE A 545 -7.82 44.02 3.81
CA PHE A 545 -8.69 42.88 4.14
C PHE A 545 -8.20 41.58 3.53
N MET A 546 -7.57 41.69 2.36
CA MET A 546 -6.96 40.57 1.68
C MET A 546 -5.50 40.28 2.12
N GLY A 547 -4.94 41.08 3.02
CA GLY A 547 -3.51 41.02 3.36
C GLY A 547 -2.59 41.41 2.18
N ALA A 548 -3.10 42.22 1.24
CA ALA A 548 -2.38 42.70 0.08
C ALA A 548 -1.77 44.11 0.24
N SER A 549 -1.79 44.69 1.45
CA SER A 549 -1.18 45.98 1.76
C SER A 549 0.30 46.02 1.36
N ALA A 550 0.79 47.17 0.90
CA ALA A 550 2.20 47.37 0.59
C ALA A 550 3.04 47.12 1.85
N GLN A 551 3.85 46.12 1.84
CA GLN A 551 4.78 45.80 2.90
C GLN A 551 6.18 46.32 2.55
N LYS A 552 6.86 46.95 3.51
CA LYS A 552 8.27 47.27 3.38
C LYS A 552 9.03 45.96 3.19
N ILE A 553 9.91 45.91 2.19
CA ILE A 553 10.77 44.76 1.96
C ILE A 553 11.67 44.59 3.17
N PRO A 554 11.58 43.51 3.94
CA PRO A 554 12.41 43.29 5.11
C PRO A 554 13.89 43.11 4.68
N ALA A 555 14.83 43.49 5.56
CA ALA A 555 16.25 43.47 5.26
C ALA A 555 16.77 42.05 4.87
N TRP A 556 16.17 41.00 5.40
CA TRP A 556 16.56 39.62 5.07
C TRP A 556 16.25 39.20 3.62
N GLN A 557 15.31 39.86 2.94
CA GLN A 557 15.03 39.63 1.52
C GLN A 557 16.08 40.26 0.57
N ARG A 558 17.07 40.96 1.10
CA ARG A 558 18.20 41.52 0.33
C ARG A 558 19.40 40.58 0.26
N ILE A 559 19.35 39.43 0.91
CA ILE A 559 20.45 38.46 0.93
C ILE A 559 20.60 37.83 -0.46
N ASP A 560 21.81 37.85 -0.99
CA ASP A 560 22.15 37.17 -2.25
C ASP A 560 22.41 35.68 -1.96
N ILE A 561 21.34 34.88 -2.05
CA ILE A 561 21.42 33.41 -1.80
C ILE A 561 22.18 32.74 -2.95
N VAL A 562 21.85 33.06 -4.18
CA VAL A 562 22.49 32.46 -5.37
C VAL A 562 23.96 32.82 -5.49
N GLY A 563 24.36 34.04 -5.08
CA GLY A 563 25.76 34.46 -5.07
C GLY A 563 26.60 33.74 -4.02
N ARG A 564 26.00 33.33 -2.89
CA ARG A 564 26.64 32.57 -1.83
C ARG A 564 26.59 31.05 -2.03
N ARG A 565 26.42 30.57 -3.27
CA ARG A 565 26.26 29.17 -3.63
C ARG A 565 27.34 28.24 -3.08
N ARG A 566 28.61 28.71 -2.95
CA ARG A 566 29.66 27.86 -2.37
C ARG A 566 29.40 27.51 -0.93
N THR A 567 28.97 28.49 -0.12
CA THR A 567 28.61 28.25 1.29
C THR A 567 27.48 27.25 1.42
N TRP A 568 26.43 27.41 0.64
CA TRP A 568 25.28 26.51 0.67
C TRP A 568 25.62 25.09 0.20
N PHE A 569 26.40 24.96 -0.85
CA PHE A 569 26.89 23.65 -1.32
C PHE A 569 27.82 22.98 -0.32
N THR A 570 28.62 23.75 0.45
CA THR A 570 29.42 23.18 1.52
C THR A 570 28.56 22.68 2.67
N ILE A 571 27.56 23.46 3.12
CA ILE A 571 26.62 23.03 4.17
C ILE A 571 25.86 21.76 3.71
N ALA A 572 25.30 21.79 2.51
CA ALA A 572 24.60 20.64 1.94
C ALA A 572 25.52 19.40 1.81
N GLY A 573 26.78 19.63 1.41
CA GLY A 573 27.78 18.57 1.31
C GLY A 573 28.15 17.95 2.66
N VAL A 574 28.24 18.76 3.72
CA VAL A 574 28.48 18.27 5.09
C VAL A 574 27.30 17.45 5.59
N VAL A 575 26.05 17.95 5.42
CA VAL A 575 24.85 17.21 5.81
C VAL A 575 24.77 15.88 5.06
N LEU A 576 25.02 15.90 3.75
CA LEU A 576 25.03 14.70 2.93
C LEU A 576 26.13 13.71 3.35
N ALA A 577 27.32 14.22 3.69
CA ALA A 577 28.43 13.38 4.15
C ALA A 577 28.10 12.70 5.49
N ILE A 578 27.44 13.40 6.42
CA ILE A 578 26.97 12.82 7.68
C ILE A 578 25.91 11.76 7.40
N ALA A 579 24.93 12.05 6.55
CA ALA A 579 23.86 11.13 6.19
C ALA A 579 24.40 9.85 5.53
N VAL A 580 25.26 9.98 4.52
CA VAL A 580 25.89 8.85 3.83
C VAL A 580 26.87 8.12 4.77
N GLY A 581 27.60 8.84 5.61
CA GLY A 581 28.47 8.23 6.63
C GLY A 581 27.67 7.34 7.58
N SER A 582 26.52 7.81 8.09
CA SER A 582 25.65 7.00 8.94
C SER A 582 25.16 5.75 8.20
N LEU A 583 24.73 5.90 6.94
CA LEU A 583 24.27 4.77 6.13
C LEU A 583 25.35 3.70 5.92
N ILE A 584 26.61 4.11 5.79
CA ILE A 584 27.73 3.17 5.60
C ILE A 584 28.13 2.50 6.90
N PHE A 585 28.20 3.25 8.02
CA PHE A 585 28.72 2.74 9.28
C PHE A 585 27.67 2.08 10.17
N LYS A 586 26.43 2.58 10.16
CA LYS A 586 25.33 2.08 11.00
C LYS A 586 24.31 1.25 10.21
N GLY A 587 24.24 1.45 8.88
CA GLY A 587 23.23 0.82 8.03
C GLY A 587 21.84 1.37 8.25
N LEU A 588 20.84 0.64 7.73
CA LEU A 588 19.41 0.89 7.93
C LEU A 588 18.84 -0.21 8.81
N ASN A 589 17.99 0.16 9.75
CA ASN A 589 17.18 -0.79 10.47
C ASN A 589 15.97 -1.16 9.59
N LEU A 590 16.07 -2.29 8.88
CA LEU A 590 15.01 -2.79 8.01
C LEU A 590 13.97 -3.54 8.86
N GLY A 591 12.69 -3.28 8.61
CA GLY A 591 11.59 -4.00 9.21
C GLY A 591 11.36 -5.39 8.62
N ILE A 592 10.44 -6.12 9.23
CA ILE A 592 10.03 -7.46 8.76
C ILE A 592 9.51 -7.43 7.32
N ASP A 593 8.97 -6.31 6.84
CA ASP A 593 8.58 -6.13 5.43
C ASP A 593 9.71 -6.38 4.44
N PHE A 594 10.96 -6.24 4.87
CA PHE A 594 12.16 -6.35 4.02
C PHE A 594 13.15 -7.44 4.46
N ARG A 595 12.94 -8.03 5.63
CA ARG A 595 13.79 -9.11 6.16
C ARG A 595 13.04 -10.43 6.31
N GLY A 596 11.70 -10.37 6.34
CA GLY A 596 10.89 -11.50 6.81
C GLY A 596 10.88 -11.59 8.34
N GLY A 597 10.14 -12.56 8.85
CA GLY A 597 10.03 -12.84 10.27
C GLY A 597 8.71 -12.39 10.88
N SER A 598 8.58 -12.56 12.19
CA SER A 598 7.40 -12.22 12.97
C SER A 598 7.64 -11.00 13.86
N GLN A 599 6.61 -10.16 13.95
CA GLN A 599 6.56 -9.03 14.87
C GLN A 599 5.35 -9.17 15.75
N VAL A 600 5.57 -9.20 17.06
CA VAL A 600 4.53 -9.22 18.08
C VAL A 600 4.54 -7.88 18.79
N THR A 601 3.37 -7.23 18.84
CA THR A 601 3.17 -5.96 19.57
C THR A 601 2.09 -6.17 20.62
N PHE A 602 2.36 -5.78 21.85
CA PHE A 602 1.44 -5.96 22.97
C PHE A 602 1.60 -4.87 24.02
N GLU A 603 0.56 -4.70 24.83
CA GLU A 603 0.53 -3.75 25.94
C GLU A 603 0.24 -4.49 27.25
N THR A 604 0.98 -4.13 28.29
CA THR A 604 0.87 -4.71 29.62
C THR A 604 0.19 -3.72 30.56
N PRO A 605 -0.69 -4.17 31.47
CA PRO A 605 -1.36 -3.30 32.45
C PRO A 605 -0.40 -2.63 33.42
N GLN A 606 0.79 -3.16 33.59
CA GLN A 606 1.85 -2.67 34.45
C GLN A 606 3.16 -2.54 33.69
N ALA A 607 4.00 -1.60 34.07
CA ALA A 607 5.31 -1.42 33.45
C ALA A 607 6.25 -2.58 33.80
N HIS A 608 6.82 -3.23 32.79
CA HIS A 608 7.81 -4.32 32.92
C HIS A 608 9.15 -3.91 32.30
N ALA A 609 10.24 -4.51 32.77
CA ALA A 609 11.52 -4.31 32.15
C ALA A 609 11.64 -5.15 30.86
N VAL A 610 12.35 -4.61 29.87
CA VAL A 610 12.61 -5.33 28.61
C VAL A 610 13.33 -6.67 28.86
N ALA A 611 14.10 -6.76 29.94
CA ALA A 611 14.80 -7.99 30.33
C ALA A 611 13.86 -9.11 30.74
N ASP A 612 12.78 -8.79 31.47
CA ASP A 612 11.82 -9.77 31.96
C ASP A 612 11.07 -10.42 30.79
N VAL A 613 10.61 -9.61 29.84
CA VAL A 613 9.97 -10.10 28.61
C VAL A 613 10.91 -10.98 27.78
N ARG A 614 12.18 -10.59 27.68
CA ARG A 614 13.17 -11.40 26.96
C ARG A 614 13.44 -12.75 27.65
N GLU A 615 13.50 -12.80 28.99
CA GLU A 615 13.74 -14.03 29.74
C GLU A 615 12.62 -15.05 29.48
N GLU A 616 11.36 -14.61 29.42
CA GLU A 616 10.23 -15.48 29.11
C GLU A 616 10.26 -16.00 27.67
N MET A 617 10.65 -15.13 26.71
CA MET A 617 10.78 -15.57 25.30
C MET A 617 11.95 -16.56 25.11
N GLU A 618 13.05 -16.39 25.83
CA GLU A 618 14.16 -17.36 25.84
C GLU A 618 13.68 -18.71 26.42
N ALA A 619 12.79 -18.71 27.42
CA ALA A 619 12.21 -19.93 27.99
C ALA A 619 11.33 -20.70 27.01
N LEU A 620 10.69 -19.99 26.04
CA LEU A 620 9.94 -20.59 24.94
C LEU A 620 10.80 -21.09 23.77
N GLY A 621 12.14 -20.92 23.86
CA GLY A 621 13.05 -21.26 22.78
C GLY A 621 13.24 -20.17 21.71
N ILE A 622 12.62 -19.00 21.89
CA ILE A 622 12.71 -17.85 20.98
C ILE A 622 13.81 -16.89 21.45
N GLY A 623 15.00 -17.41 21.69
CA GLY A 623 16.11 -16.67 22.31
C GLY A 623 16.73 -15.56 21.46
N GLU A 624 16.51 -15.55 20.14
CA GLU A 624 17.00 -14.52 19.23
C GLU A 624 16.03 -13.35 19.07
N ALA A 625 14.91 -13.33 19.81
CA ALA A 625 13.93 -12.28 19.75
C ALA A 625 14.49 -10.91 20.18
N VAL A 626 14.30 -9.91 19.31
CA VAL A 626 14.65 -8.51 19.60
C VAL A 626 13.47 -7.85 20.28
N VAL A 627 13.50 -7.76 21.61
CA VAL A 627 12.46 -7.11 22.42
C VAL A 627 12.82 -5.63 22.62
N GLN A 628 11.87 -4.75 22.35
CA GLN A 628 11.99 -3.29 22.51
C GLN A 628 10.79 -2.77 23.31
N GLY A 629 11.07 -1.95 24.36
CA GLY A 629 10.04 -1.17 25.01
C GLY A 629 9.65 0.03 24.18
N ARG A 630 8.37 0.38 24.14
CA ARG A 630 7.81 1.52 23.43
C ARG A 630 7.19 2.54 24.39
N GLY A 631 7.16 3.80 24.00
CA GLY A 631 6.62 4.88 24.82
C GLY A 631 7.65 5.47 25.79
N GLU A 632 7.14 6.13 26.84
CA GLU A 632 7.99 6.71 27.89
C GLU A 632 8.29 5.63 28.93
N ALA A 633 9.55 5.48 29.29
CA ALA A 633 9.94 4.60 30.36
C ALA A 633 9.41 5.14 31.69
N GLY A 634 8.80 4.29 32.51
CA GLY A 634 8.40 4.61 33.88
C GLY A 634 9.59 4.97 34.77
N ASP A 635 9.30 5.48 35.96
CA ASP A 635 10.34 5.89 36.93
C ASP A 635 11.31 4.75 37.30
N ASP A 636 10.87 3.50 37.17
CA ASP A 636 11.66 2.28 37.41
C ASP A 636 12.34 1.71 36.14
N GLY A 637 12.26 2.41 35.00
CA GLY A 637 12.85 2.00 33.74
C GLY A 637 12.06 0.91 32.98
N GLY A 638 10.84 0.58 33.43
CA GLY A 638 9.92 -0.34 32.75
C GLY A 638 9.08 0.35 31.69
N TYR A 639 8.52 -0.44 30.79
CA TYR A 639 7.61 0.01 29.71
C TYR A 639 6.27 -0.70 29.85
N GLU A 640 5.20 -0.06 29.39
CA GLU A 640 3.85 -0.64 29.32
C GLU A 640 3.53 -1.18 27.92
N SER A 641 4.28 -0.80 26.90
CA SER A 641 4.11 -1.27 25.54
C SER A 641 5.40 -1.87 25.00
N PHE A 642 5.30 -3.00 24.31
CA PHE A 642 6.44 -3.75 23.81
C PHE A 642 6.26 -4.11 22.33
N GLN A 643 7.38 -4.20 21.65
CA GLN A 643 7.49 -4.78 20.33
C GLN A 643 8.59 -5.83 20.33
N MET A 644 8.23 -7.02 19.98
CA MET A 644 9.15 -8.14 19.80
C MET A 644 9.27 -8.49 18.32
N LYS A 645 10.47 -8.83 17.87
CA LYS A 645 10.76 -9.34 16.52
C LYS A 645 11.57 -10.59 16.63
N THR A 646 11.19 -11.57 15.83
CA THR A 646 11.84 -12.87 15.76
C THR A 646 11.80 -13.40 14.33
N GLU A 647 12.40 -14.54 14.08
CA GLU A 647 12.19 -15.32 12.86
C GLU A 647 10.71 -15.67 12.69
N SER A 648 10.34 -16.16 11.51
CA SER A 648 8.93 -16.51 11.22
C SER A 648 8.42 -17.56 12.18
N LEU A 649 7.41 -17.19 12.97
CA LEU A 649 6.75 -18.08 13.93
C LEU A 649 5.75 -18.98 13.20
N THR A 650 5.76 -20.25 13.50
CA THR A 650 4.69 -21.18 13.14
C THR A 650 3.40 -20.86 13.91
N ALA A 651 2.27 -21.41 13.48
CA ALA A 651 0.98 -21.18 14.15
C ALA A 651 0.98 -21.70 15.62
N ASP A 652 1.74 -22.75 15.92
CA ASP A 652 1.85 -23.29 17.26
C ASP A 652 2.74 -22.42 18.16
N GLU A 653 3.87 -21.96 17.65
CA GLU A 653 4.75 -21.03 18.37
C GLU A 653 4.05 -19.69 18.62
N GLN A 654 3.28 -19.19 17.66
CA GLN A 654 2.48 -17.99 17.85
C GLN A 654 1.49 -18.18 19.00
N ARG A 655 0.74 -19.29 19.02
CA ARG A 655 -0.19 -19.61 20.11
C ARG A 655 0.52 -19.79 21.46
N ALA A 656 1.74 -20.30 21.45
CA ALA A 656 2.54 -20.42 22.67
C ALA A 656 2.95 -19.04 23.20
N VAL A 657 3.43 -18.16 22.32
CA VAL A 657 3.79 -16.77 22.67
C VAL A 657 2.57 -16.02 23.21
N GLU A 658 1.44 -16.06 22.51
CA GLU A 658 0.20 -15.39 22.94
C GLU A 658 -0.22 -15.85 24.35
N ARG A 659 -0.25 -17.17 24.61
CA ARG A 659 -0.59 -17.71 25.93
C ARG A 659 0.39 -17.28 27.03
N THR A 660 1.68 -17.31 26.77
CA THR A 660 2.67 -16.88 27.75
C THR A 660 2.55 -15.40 28.07
N LEU A 661 2.30 -14.55 27.06
CA LEU A 661 2.06 -13.14 27.28
C LEU A 661 0.78 -12.87 28.09
N GLU A 662 -0.30 -13.62 27.85
CA GLU A 662 -1.54 -13.53 28.62
C GLU A 662 -1.34 -14.01 30.07
N GLU A 663 -0.64 -15.13 30.29
CA GLU A 663 -0.47 -15.75 31.60
C GLU A 663 0.54 -15.00 32.50
N GLU A 664 1.68 -14.57 31.95
CA GLU A 664 2.77 -13.99 32.76
C GLU A 664 2.69 -12.45 32.86
N PHE A 665 2.15 -11.78 31.82
CA PHE A 665 2.12 -10.32 31.77
C PHE A 665 0.69 -9.73 31.77
N GLU A 666 -0.33 -10.57 31.95
CA GLU A 666 -1.75 -10.16 31.96
C GLU A 666 -2.13 -9.31 30.71
N VAL A 667 -1.57 -9.66 29.56
CA VAL A 667 -1.77 -8.91 28.31
C VAL A 667 -3.20 -9.10 27.81
N GLU A 668 -3.94 -8.02 27.65
CA GLU A 668 -5.33 -8.04 27.15
C GLU A 668 -5.40 -8.07 25.62
N SER A 669 -4.36 -7.61 24.95
CA SER A 669 -4.37 -7.49 23.48
C SER A 669 -2.98 -7.72 22.90
N VAL A 670 -2.90 -8.65 21.97
CA VAL A 670 -1.70 -8.96 21.19
C VAL A 670 -1.98 -8.70 19.72
N SER A 671 -1.01 -8.12 19.02
CA SER A 671 -1.00 -8.02 17.55
C SER A 671 0.21 -8.76 17.02
N VAL A 672 -0.03 -9.74 16.17
CA VAL A 672 1.03 -10.53 15.55
C VAL A 672 1.02 -10.30 14.05
N ARG A 673 2.19 -10.04 13.48
CA ARG A 673 2.40 -9.93 12.06
C ARG A 673 3.55 -10.85 11.65
N ASN A 674 3.27 -11.75 10.73
CA ASN A 674 4.25 -12.69 10.19
C ASN A 674 4.40 -12.45 8.69
N VAL A 675 5.63 -12.35 8.20
CA VAL A 675 5.98 -12.09 6.80
C VAL A 675 7.02 -13.13 6.36
N SER A 676 6.71 -13.90 5.33
CA SER A 676 7.67 -14.86 4.80
C SER A 676 8.87 -14.19 4.13
N GLY A 677 10.02 -14.87 4.11
CA GLY A 677 11.24 -14.38 3.47
C GLY A 677 11.05 -14.11 1.97
N SER A 678 10.33 -14.99 1.26
CA SER A 678 9.99 -14.86 -0.16
C SER A 678 9.17 -13.60 -0.44
N PHE A 679 8.18 -13.32 0.39
CA PHE A 679 7.33 -12.14 0.25
C PHE A 679 8.08 -10.83 0.57
N SER A 680 8.96 -10.84 1.58
CA SER A 680 9.78 -9.68 1.92
C SER A 680 10.72 -9.27 0.77
N GLU A 681 11.28 -10.24 0.04
CA GLU A 681 12.08 -9.97 -1.16
C GLU A 681 11.24 -9.36 -2.29
N GLN A 682 10.01 -9.84 -2.49
CA GLN A 682 9.07 -9.25 -3.45
C GLN A 682 8.74 -7.78 -3.11
N ILE A 683 8.48 -7.48 -1.84
CA ILE A 683 8.20 -6.11 -1.37
C ILE A 683 9.42 -5.22 -1.61
N LEU A 684 10.62 -5.68 -1.26
CA LEU A 684 11.86 -4.92 -1.47
C LEU A 684 12.10 -4.63 -2.95
N ARG A 685 11.97 -5.63 -3.79
CA ARG A 685 12.10 -5.50 -5.25
C ARG A 685 11.06 -4.54 -5.81
N GLY A 686 9.80 -4.67 -5.40
CA GLY A 686 8.71 -3.76 -5.78
C GLY A 686 9.00 -2.31 -5.36
N ALA A 687 9.49 -2.08 -4.15
CA ALA A 687 9.85 -0.76 -3.63
C ALA A 687 10.94 -0.10 -4.48
N ILE A 688 12.01 -0.83 -4.81
CA ILE A 688 13.11 -0.32 -5.66
C ILE A 688 12.58 0.03 -7.06
N ILE A 689 11.78 -0.85 -7.65
CA ILE A 689 11.15 -0.64 -8.97
C ILE A 689 10.27 0.60 -8.95
N ALA A 690 9.43 0.78 -7.92
CA ALA A 690 8.56 1.94 -7.77
C ALA A 690 9.35 3.25 -7.68
N ILE A 691 10.44 3.28 -6.91
CA ILE A 691 11.32 4.45 -6.79
C ILE A 691 11.95 4.79 -8.16
N VAL A 692 12.50 3.79 -8.85
CA VAL A 692 13.16 3.98 -10.14
C VAL A 692 12.16 4.44 -11.21
N ILE A 693 11.01 3.79 -11.32
CA ILE A 693 9.96 4.18 -12.28
C ILE A 693 9.48 5.60 -11.99
N SER A 694 9.22 5.94 -10.72
CA SER A 694 8.80 7.28 -10.32
C SER A 694 9.82 8.34 -10.73
N LEU A 695 11.10 8.12 -10.43
CA LEU A 695 12.19 9.03 -10.82
C LEU A 695 12.27 9.21 -12.34
N VAL A 696 12.19 8.12 -13.11
CA VAL A 696 12.22 8.17 -14.58
C VAL A 696 11.02 8.95 -15.12
N LEU A 697 9.80 8.66 -14.66
CA LEU A 697 8.59 9.37 -15.10
C LEU A 697 8.62 10.86 -14.74
N ILE A 698 9.13 11.19 -13.54
CA ILE A 698 9.34 12.58 -13.12
C ILE A 698 10.32 13.30 -14.06
N ILE A 699 11.47 12.67 -14.36
CA ILE A 699 12.48 13.24 -15.25
C ILE A 699 11.91 13.46 -16.65
N ILE A 700 11.16 12.49 -17.18
CA ILE A 700 10.49 12.60 -18.48
C ILE A 700 9.50 13.77 -18.47
N TYR A 701 8.62 13.85 -17.46
CA TYR A 701 7.63 14.91 -17.33
C TYR A 701 8.30 16.29 -17.27
N VAL A 702 9.31 16.45 -16.43
CA VAL A 702 10.03 17.72 -16.27
C VAL A 702 10.77 18.11 -17.54
N SER A 703 11.42 17.17 -18.20
CA SER A 703 12.15 17.41 -19.46
C SER A 703 11.20 17.83 -20.59
N PHE A 704 9.98 17.28 -20.61
CA PHE A 704 8.94 17.67 -21.56
C PHE A 704 8.33 19.03 -21.25
N ARG A 705 8.14 19.36 -19.98
CA ARG A 705 7.50 20.60 -19.51
C ARG A 705 8.44 21.79 -19.48
N PHE A 706 9.71 21.54 -19.13
CA PHE A 706 10.80 22.51 -19.07
C PHE A 706 11.93 22.10 -20.03
N GLU A 707 12.90 22.95 -20.21
CA GLU A 707 14.14 22.58 -20.90
C GLU A 707 14.92 21.53 -20.07
N TYR A 708 15.58 20.56 -20.72
CA TYR A 708 16.36 19.50 -20.03
C TYR A 708 17.37 20.03 -18.99
N LYS A 709 17.84 21.28 -19.15
CA LYS A 709 18.76 21.94 -18.21
C LYS A 709 18.11 22.29 -16.88
N PHE A 710 16.79 22.36 -16.81
CA PHE A 710 16.04 22.52 -15.57
C PHE A 710 15.83 21.17 -14.87
N ALA A 711 15.82 20.07 -15.61
CA ALA A 711 15.63 18.74 -15.03
C ALA A 711 16.81 18.29 -14.15
N LEU A 712 18.05 18.59 -14.55
CA LEU A 712 19.24 18.16 -13.81
C LEU A 712 19.34 18.75 -12.38
N PRO A 713 19.09 20.06 -12.13
CA PRO A 713 18.99 20.59 -10.78
C PRO A 713 17.91 19.96 -9.92
N ILE A 714 16.76 19.65 -10.49
CA ILE A 714 15.65 18.98 -9.83
C ILE A 714 16.08 17.58 -9.39
N PHE A 715 16.62 16.79 -10.33
CA PHE A 715 17.08 15.44 -10.02
C PHE A 715 18.12 15.43 -8.90
N ARG A 716 19.08 16.36 -8.92
CA ARG A 716 20.08 16.49 -7.86
C ARG A 716 19.47 16.81 -6.49
N ALA A 717 18.46 17.68 -6.45
CA ALA A 717 17.75 18.02 -5.23
C ALA A 717 16.95 16.82 -4.69
N LEU A 718 16.23 16.11 -5.55
CA LEU A 718 15.50 14.90 -5.17
C LEU A 718 16.41 13.82 -4.60
N PHE A 719 17.53 13.58 -5.27
CA PHE A 719 18.55 12.62 -4.79
C PHE A 719 19.11 13.01 -3.42
N TYR A 720 19.38 14.29 -3.22
CA TYR A 720 19.81 14.83 -1.93
C TYR A 720 18.75 14.59 -0.85
N ASP A 721 17.47 14.88 -1.14
CA ASP A 721 16.37 14.77 -0.18
C ASP A 721 16.14 13.34 0.27
N VAL A 722 16.18 12.38 -0.66
CA VAL A 722 16.07 10.95 -0.34
C VAL A 722 17.23 10.48 0.52
N LEU A 723 18.48 10.82 0.15
CA LEU A 723 19.65 10.43 0.92
C LEU A 723 19.69 11.04 2.32
N VAL A 724 19.23 12.29 2.47
CA VAL A 724 19.14 12.93 3.78
C VAL A 724 18.07 12.26 4.63
N ALA A 725 16.89 11.96 4.06
CA ALA A 725 15.82 11.28 4.77
C ALA A 725 16.28 9.89 5.25
N MET A 726 16.88 9.09 4.38
CA MET A 726 17.42 7.77 4.71
C MET A 726 18.57 7.86 5.74
N GLY A 727 19.45 8.87 5.59
CA GLY A 727 20.55 9.10 6.54
C GLY A 727 20.06 9.47 7.93
N VAL A 728 18.99 10.27 8.04
CA VAL A 728 18.38 10.62 9.33
C VAL A 728 17.75 9.37 9.97
N TYR A 729 17.07 8.53 9.19
CA TYR A 729 16.56 7.22 9.65
C TYR A 729 17.68 6.35 10.22
N SER A 730 18.81 6.25 9.51
CA SER A 730 20.00 5.53 9.97
C SER A 730 20.55 6.10 11.28
N ILE A 731 20.62 7.45 11.43
CA ILE A 731 21.13 8.10 12.66
C ILE A 731 20.21 7.81 13.85
N VAL A 732 18.91 7.99 13.68
CA VAL A 732 17.90 7.82 14.73
C VAL A 732 17.73 6.34 15.07
N GLY A 733 17.86 5.45 14.07
CA GLY A 733 17.69 4.00 14.23
C GLY A 733 16.24 3.54 14.09
N TRP A 734 15.36 4.41 13.59
CA TRP A 734 13.98 4.05 13.29
C TRP A 734 13.90 3.05 12.16
N GLU A 735 12.85 2.25 12.21
CA GLU A 735 12.63 1.16 11.28
C GLU A 735 12.19 1.65 9.90
N VAL A 736 12.76 1.05 8.87
CA VAL A 736 12.33 1.26 7.49
C VAL A 736 11.33 0.18 7.13
N THR A 737 10.07 0.58 6.97
CA THR A 737 8.92 -0.28 6.63
C THR A 737 8.41 0.04 5.23
N ALA A 738 7.45 -0.73 4.71
CA ALA A 738 6.76 -0.43 3.46
C ALA A 738 6.09 0.97 3.49
N ALA A 739 5.58 1.39 4.65
CA ALA A 739 5.05 2.74 4.86
C ALA A 739 6.13 3.82 4.71
N THR A 740 7.36 3.57 5.17
CA THR A 740 8.50 4.50 4.97
C THR A 740 8.82 4.67 3.48
N VAL A 741 8.75 3.62 2.67
CA VAL A 741 8.92 3.70 1.21
C VAL A 741 7.82 4.55 0.57
N ALA A 742 6.57 4.39 1.01
CA ALA A 742 5.46 5.25 0.56
C ALA A 742 5.70 6.72 0.90
N ALA A 743 6.24 7.01 2.09
CA ALA A 743 6.66 8.35 2.48
C ALA A 743 7.76 8.89 1.55
N ILE A 744 8.80 8.10 1.24
CA ILE A 744 9.90 8.49 0.33
C ILE A 744 9.35 8.83 -1.07
N LEU A 745 8.47 8.00 -1.64
CA LEU A 745 7.84 8.27 -2.93
C LEU A 745 7.00 9.55 -2.90
N THR A 746 6.33 9.80 -1.78
CA THR A 746 5.56 11.01 -1.56
C THR A 746 6.46 12.25 -1.47
N ILE A 747 7.60 12.16 -0.77
CA ILE A 747 8.62 13.21 -0.67
C ILE A 747 9.13 13.60 -2.06
N LEU A 748 9.35 12.63 -2.96
CA LEU A 748 9.77 12.92 -4.35
C LEU A 748 8.78 13.85 -5.05
N GLY A 749 7.47 13.63 -4.86
CA GLY A 749 6.43 14.49 -5.42
C GLY A 749 6.42 15.89 -4.80
N TYR A 750 6.48 15.95 -3.47
CA TYR A 750 6.39 17.21 -2.72
C TYR A 750 7.63 18.10 -2.84
N SER A 751 8.82 17.53 -2.73
CA SER A 751 10.09 18.27 -2.87
C SER A 751 10.18 18.98 -4.22
N MET A 752 9.67 18.33 -5.26
CA MET A 752 9.68 18.91 -6.59
C MET A 752 8.66 20.04 -6.77
N TYR A 753 7.59 20.06 -5.99
CA TYR A 753 6.54 21.05 -6.08
C TYR A 753 7.07 22.50 -5.97
N ASP A 754 7.80 22.79 -4.91
CA ASP A 754 8.41 24.10 -4.69
C ASP A 754 9.45 24.47 -5.77
N THR A 755 10.21 23.49 -6.21
CA THR A 755 11.23 23.70 -7.26
C THR A 755 10.59 24.10 -8.59
N ILE A 756 9.50 23.46 -8.99
CA ILE A 756 8.73 23.82 -10.19
C ILE A 756 8.24 25.27 -10.12
N ILE A 757 7.73 25.69 -8.98
CA ILE A 757 7.22 27.05 -8.75
C ILE A 757 8.32 28.10 -8.93
N ILE A 758 9.49 27.87 -8.33
CA ILE A 758 10.62 28.79 -8.45
C ILE A 758 11.11 28.82 -9.92
N PHE A 759 11.20 27.67 -10.55
CA PHE A 759 11.68 27.58 -11.94
C PHE A 759 10.70 28.17 -12.95
N ASP A 760 9.39 28.04 -12.73
CA ASP A 760 8.38 28.73 -13.53
C ASP A 760 8.53 30.27 -13.41
N ARG A 761 8.82 30.77 -12.19
CA ARG A 761 9.10 32.18 -11.97
C ARG A 761 10.41 32.64 -12.61
N VAL A 762 11.47 31.84 -12.54
CA VAL A 762 12.73 32.12 -13.26
C VAL A 762 12.46 32.25 -14.73
N ARG A 763 11.66 31.35 -15.33
CA ARG A 763 11.30 31.38 -16.75
C ARG A 763 10.46 32.61 -17.11
N GLU A 764 9.55 33.04 -16.25
CA GLU A 764 8.79 34.30 -16.43
C GLU A 764 9.74 35.50 -16.38
N ASN A 765 10.64 35.56 -15.40
CA ASN A 765 11.57 36.67 -15.20
C ASN A 765 12.68 36.72 -16.26
N MET A 766 13.09 35.59 -16.86
CA MET A 766 13.98 35.61 -18.06
C MET A 766 13.42 36.43 -19.21
N GLN A 767 12.10 36.46 -19.38
CA GLN A 767 11.45 37.23 -20.43
C GLN A 767 11.30 38.71 -20.06
N LEU A 768 11.19 39.02 -18.77
CA LEU A 768 11.00 40.38 -18.25
C LEU A 768 12.34 41.12 -18.06
N MET A 769 13.33 40.42 -17.49
CA MET A 769 14.65 40.98 -17.12
C MET A 769 15.73 40.71 -18.17
N LYS A 770 15.51 41.15 -19.40
CA LYS A 770 16.38 40.86 -20.56
C LYS A 770 17.81 41.40 -20.46
N LYS A 771 18.10 42.34 -19.58
CA LYS A 771 19.41 42.96 -19.41
C LYS A 771 20.18 42.43 -18.21
N SER A 772 19.53 41.74 -17.29
CA SER A 772 20.12 41.24 -16.03
C SER A 772 20.93 39.96 -16.23
N SER A 773 21.87 39.69 -15.32
CA SER A 773 22.58 38.40 -15.24
C SER A 773 21.63 37.29 -14.82
N PHE A 774 21.94 36.03 -15.16
CA PHE A 774 21.10 34.91 -14.78
C PHE A 774 21.07 34.73 -13.22
N GLN A 775 22.17 34.99 -12.55
CA GLN A 775 22.22 35.00 -11.08
C GLN A 775 21.25 36.02 -10.48
N ALA A 776 21.17 37.22 -11.01
CA ALA A 776 20.24 38.24 -10.55
C ALA A 776 18.77 37.83 -10.81
N ILE A 777 18.48 37.23 -11.96
CA ILE A 777 17.16 36.70 -12.30
C ILE A 777 16.75 35.60 -11.36
N ALA A 778 17.62 34.60 -11.12
CA ALA A 778 17.35 33.48 -10.23
C ALA A 778 17.15 33.95 -8.78
N ASN A 779 18.01 34.87 -8.30
CA ASN A 779 17.90 35.40 -6.93
C ASN A 779 16.62 36.23 -6.76
N GLN A 780 16.27 37.06 -7.73
CA GLN A 780 15.01 37.81 -7.73
C GLN A 780 13.79 36.87 -7.74
N SER A 781 13.78 35.85 -8.60
CA SER A 781 12.71 34.87 -8.72
C SER A 781 12.50 34.09 -7.41
N LEU A 782 13.61 33.71 -6.76
CA LEU A 782 13.59 33.05 -5.46
C LEU A 782 12.93 33.96 -4.40
N TRP A 783 13.32 35.23 -4.31
CA TRP A 783 12.72 36.15 -3.32
C TRP A 783 11.25 36.48 -3.59
N GLU A 784 10.84 36.51 -4.85
CA GLU A 784 9.43 36.67 -5.23
C GLU A 784 8.56 35.48 -4.81
N THR A 785 9.13 34.28 -4.79
CA THR A 785 8.41 33.04 -4.49
C THR A 785 8.58 32.53 -3.07
N ILE A 786 9.64 32.92 -2.35
CA ILE A 786 10.04 32.36 -1.04
C ILE A 786 8.93 32.43 0.03
N ARG A 787 8.16 33.54 0.06
CA ARG A 787 7.07 33.66 1.03
C ARG A 787 5.99 32.61 0.80
N ARG A 788 5.73 32.31 -0.46
CA ARG A 788 4.79 31.29 -0.86
C ARG A 788 5.36 29.89 -0.53
N SER A 789 6.60 29.60 -0.93
CA SER A 789 7.26 28.33 -0.66
C SER A 789 7.32 28.04 0.85
N LEU A 790 7.72 29.01 1.68
CA LEU A 790 7.71 28.82 3.13
C LEU A 790 6.30 28.62 3.71
N ALA A 791 5.29 29.34 3.20
CA ALA A 791 3.91 29.18 3.65
C ALA A 791 3.34 27.82 3.24
N THR A 792 3.64 27.32 2.03
CA THR A 792 3.21 26.02 1.53
C THR A 792 3.88 24.88 2.29
N THR A 793 5.19 24.95 2.50
CA THR A 793 5.93 23.98 3.32
C THR A 793 5.39 23.95 4.76
N PHE A 794 5.19 25.13 5.37
CA PHE A 794 4.71 25.19 6.75
C PHE A 794 3.30 24.61 6.90
N ILE A 795 2.38 24.92 5.95
CA ILE A 795 1.01 24.40 6.02
C ILE A 795 0.92 22.89 5.79
N THR A 796 1.81 22.31 4.98
CA THR A 796 1.89 20.86 4.79
C THR A 796 2.53 20.16 5.98
N LEU A 797 3.47 20.79 6.67
CA LEU A 797 4.09 20.26 7.88
C LEU A 797 3.15 20.25 9.10
N LEU A 798 2.12 21.13 9.16
CA LEU A 798 1.19 21.17 10.29
C LEU A 798 0.41 19.87 10.52
N PRO A 799 -0.26 19.28 9.51
CA PRO A 799 -0.92 17.99 9.67
C PRO A 799 0.06 16.86 9.99
N ILE A 800 1.26 16.89 9.39
CA ILE A 800 2.31 15.89 9.63
C ILE A 800 2.81 15.99 11.08
N THR A 801 3.01 17.22 11.59
CA THR A 801 3.37 17.43 13.00
C THR A 801 2.27 16.95 13.93
N SER A 802 0.99 17.15 13.55
CA SER A 802 -0.14 16.61 14.31
C SER A 802 -0.12 15.08 14.36
N LEU A 803 0.24 14.42 13.26
CA LEU A 803 0.43 12.96 13.23
C LEU A 803 1.56 12.50 14.16
N ILE A 804 2.67 13.24 14.24
CA ILE A 804 3.78 12.89 15.15
C ILE A 804 3.37 13.05 16.61
N LEU A 805 2.57 14.09 16.93
CA LEU A 805 2.21 14.41 18.33
C LEU A 805 1.05 13.56 18.85
N PHE A 806 0.10 13.20 17.99
CA PHE A 806 -1.18 12.59 18.38
C PHE A 806 -1.48 11.28 17.65
N GLY A 807 -0.70 10.90 16.65
CA GLY A 807 -0.87 9.65 15.93
C GLY A 807 -0.20 8.50 16.67
N GLY A 808 -0.74 7.30 16.51
CA GLY A 808 -0.15 6.07 17.01
C GLY A 808 1.24 5.78 16.41
N ASP A 809 1.94 4.84 16.99
CA ASP A 809 3.35 4.58 16.67
C ASP A 809 3.62 4.30 15.19
N THR A 810 2.76 3.54 14.54
CA THR A 810 2.82 3.26 13.09
C THR A 810 2.73 4.55 12.24
N LEU A 811 1.88 5.50 12.66
CA LEU A 811 1.73 6.78 11.97
C LEU A 811 2.87 7.74 12.25
N LYS A 812 3.48 7.67 13.44
CA LYS A 812 4.65 8.51 13.82
C LYS A 812 5.84 8.24 12.94
N GLU A 813 6.16 6.97 12.66
CA GLU A 813 7.28 6.60 11.79
C GLU A 813 7.09 7.15 10.37
N PHE A 814 5.93 6.95 9.80
CA PHE A 814 5.57 7.49 8.49
C PHE A 814 5.61 9.04 8.46
N ALA A 815 5.02 9.68 9.48
CA ALA A 815 4.99 11.14 9.59
C ALA A 815 6.38 11.75 9.77
N PHE A 816 7.26 11.06 10.49
CA PHE A 816 8.65 11.50 10.66
C PHE A 816 9.42 11.50 9.33
N ALA A 817 9.26 10.44 8.52
CA ALA A 817 9.85 10.42 7.18
C ALA A 817 9.41 11.62 6.35
N LEU A 818 8.09 11.89 6.34
CA LEU A 818 7.53 13.05 5.63
C LEU A 818 8.04 14.38 6.18
N LEU A 819 8.14 14.53 7.50
CA LEU A 819 8.64 15.75 8.15
C LEU A 819 10.06 16.09 7.68
N ILE A 820 10.95 15.09 7.77
CA ILE A 820 12.35 15.25 7.35
C ILE A 820 12.44 15.48 5.84
N GLY A 821 11.73 14.69 5.04
CA GLY A 821 11.79 14.78 3.58
C GLY A 821 11.24 16.09 3.03
N ILE A 822 10.09 16.55 3.51
CA ILE A 822 9.50 17.83 3.07
C ILE A 822 10.36 19.01 3.59
N GLY A 823 10.86 18.92 4.82
CA GLY A 823 11.79 19.92 5.36
C GLY A 823 13.10 20.01 4.55
N SER A 824 13.69 18.85 4.20
CA SER A 824 14.85 18.77 3.32
C SER A 824 14.53 19.32 1.92
N GLY A 825 13.34 19.02 1.37
CA GLY A 825 12.88 19.51 0.06
C GLY A 825 12.79 21.03 -0.02
N ALA A 826 12.30 21.67 1.04
CA ALA A 826 12.29 23.13 1.12
C ALA A 826 13.70 23.70 1.15
N PHE A 827 14.63 23.07 1.89
CA PHE A 827 16.04 23.46 1.92
C PHE A 827 16.71 23.24 0.56
N SER A 828 16.56 22.06 -0.02
CA SER A 828 17.22 21.69 -1.27
C SER A 828 16.78 22.56 -2.45
N THR A 829 15.49 22.88 -2.52
CA THR A 829 14.93 23.78 -3.55
C THR A 829 15.56 25.17 -3.52
N ILE A 830 15.66 25.77 -2.32
CA ILE A 830 16.15 27.14 -2.14
C ILE A 830 17.68 27.17 -2.27
N PHE A 831 18.39 26.26 -1.62
CA PHE A 831 19.84 26.36 -1.43
C PHE A 831 20.66 25.45 -2.35
N ILE A 832 20.04 24.45 -3.00
CA ILE A 832 20.74 23.54 -3.91
C ILE A 832 20.22 23.71 -5.35
N ALA A 833 18.93 23.46 -5.62
CA ALA A 833 18.40 23.42 -6.97
C ALA A 833 18.53 24.77 -7.68
N THR A 834 18.09 25.86 -7.04
CA THR A 834 18.09 27.20 -7.65
C THR A 834 19.52 27.72 -7.88
N PRO A 835 20.47 27.66 -6.95
CA PRO A 835 21.87 28.03 -7.21
C PRO A 835 22.59 27.13 -8.22
N PHE A 836 22.22 25.84 -8.29
CA PHE A 836 22.78 24.92 -9.25
C PHE A 836 22.28 25.21 -10.67
N LEU A 837 20.98 25.53 -10.83
CA LEU A 837 20.43 26.00 -12.11
C LEU A 837 21.17 27.25 -12.61
N ALA A 838 21.40 28.20 -11.70
CA ALA A 838 22.16 29.40 -12.05
C ALA A 838 23.58 29.05 -12.53
N THR A 839 24.25 28.11 -11.86
CA THR A 839 25.58 27.65 -12.26
C THR A 839 25.63 27.01 -13.63
N LEU A 840 24.59 26.24 -13.99
CA LEU A 840 24.49 25.60 -15.31
C LEU A 840 24.17 26.61 -16.42
N LYS A 841 23.21 27.50 -16.17
CA LYS A 841 22.78 28.51 -17.17
C LYS A 841 23.85 29.56 -17.39
N GLU A 842 24.62 29.95 -16.37
CA GLU A 842 25.74 30.91 -16.53
C GLU A 842 26.86 30.38 -17.43
N ARG A 843 26.96 29.11 -17.72
CA ARG A 843 27.90 28.52 -18.68
C ARG A 843 27.43 28.62 -20.12
N GLU A 844 26.22 29.09 -20.38
CA GLU A 844 25.71 29.30 -21.74
C GLU A 844 26.28 30.59 -22.30
N PRO A 845 26.69 30.63 -23.60
CA PRO A 845 27.29 31.82 -24.24
C PRO A 845 26.42 33.07 -24.16
N GLU A 846 25.11 32.90 -24.12
CA GLU A 846 24.15 33.98 -23.98
C GLU A 846 24.21 34.64 -22.59
N TRP A 847 24.31 33.86 -21.53
CA TRP A 847 24.31 34.34 -20.18
C TRP A 847 25.73 34.68 -19.70
N GLU A 848 26.77 34.05 -20.23
CA GLU A 848 28.15 34.34 -19.92
C GLU A 848 28.52 35.79 -20.25
N ARG A 849 28.03 36.30 -21.41
CA ARG A 849 28.22 37.69 -21.79
C ARG A 849 27.52 38.70 -20.89
N ARG A 850 26.57 38.26 -20.07
CA ARG A 850 25.78 39.12 -19.17
C ARG A 850 26.23 39.03 -17.71
N LYS A 851 27.25 38.24 -17.38
CA LYS A 851 27.78 38.12 -16.01
C LYS A 851 28.20 39.47 -15.42
N ASP A 852 28.89 40.29 -16.19
CA ASP A 852 29.42 41.60 -15.77
C ASP A 852 28.32 42.67 -15.60
N ALA A 853 27.20 42.53 -16.26
CA ALA A 853 26.07 43.45 -16.14
C ALA A 853 25.44 43.45 -14.74
N GLY A 854 25.38 42.28 -14.08
CA GLY A 854 24.86 42.15 -12.70
C GLY A 854 25.79 42.74 -11.62
N LEU A 855 27.09 42.84 -11.86
CA LEU A 855 28.02 43.50 -10.97
C LEU A 855 27.86 45.03 -11.00
N ARG A 856 27.60 45.60 -12.17
CA ARG A 856 27.34 47.06 -12.34
C ARG A 856 26.02 47.46 -11.70
N GLU A 857 24.97 46.64 -11.85
CA GLU A 857 23.66 46.89 -11.24
C GLU A 857 23.73 46.80 -9.69
N LYS A 858 24.55 45.93 -9.12
CA LYS A 858 24.83 45.88 -7.69
C LYS A 858 25.60 47.09 -7.17
N LEU A 859 26.50 47.61 -7.96
CA LEU A 859 27.23 48.82 -7.64
C LEU A 859 26.32 50.07 -7.68
N GLU A 860 25.47 50.17 -8.71
CA GLU A 860 24.48 51.27 -8.84
C GLU A 860 23.39 51.22 -7.73
N LEU A 861 22.98 50.04 -7.28
CA LEU A 861 22.06 49.89 -6.15
C LEU A 861 22.71 50.07 -4.78
N SER A 862 24.03 50.02 -4.66
CA SER A 862 24.78 50.23 -3.42
C SER A 862 25.27 51.68 -3.25
N GLU A 863 25.24 52.49 -4.29
CA GLU A 863 25.46 53.91 -4.13
C GLU A 863 24.20 54.54 -3.50
N PRO A 864 24.37 55.37 -2.45
CA PRO A 864 23.25 56.14 -1.93
C PRO A 864 22.75 57.03 -3.07
N VAL A 865 21.49 56.90 -3.45
CA VAL A 865 20.82 57.89 -4.32
C VAL A 865 20.97 59.23 -3.62
N GLU A 866 21.96 60.03 -4.01
CA GLU A 866 22.01 61.43 -3.73
C GLU A 866 20.67 61.99 -4.19
N GLN A 867 19.82 62.32 -3.24
CA GLN A 867 18.54 63.01 -3.52
C GLN A 867 18.94 64.32 -4.17
N GLU A 868 18.76 64.41 -5.51
CA GLU A 868 18.66 65.71 -6.16
C GLU A 868 17.64 66.52 -5.31
N PRO A 869 18.07 67.75 -4.93
CA PRO A 869 17.13 68.58 -4.15
C PRO A 869 15.85 68.80 -4.98
N GLU A 870 14.75 68.51 -4.34
CA GLU A 870 13.42 68.81 -4.90
C GLU A 870 13.43 70.24 -5.43
N PRO A 871 13.10 70.53 -6.72
CA PRO A 871 13.03 71.91 -7.22
C PRO A 871 11.97 72.62 -6.38
N GLU A 872 12.41 73.73 -5.75
CA GLU A 872 11.53 74.61 -5.01
C GLU A 872 10.27 74.95 -5.85
N PRO A 873 9.08 75.02 -5.29
CA PRO A 873 7.86 75.33 -6.04
C PRO A 873 7.97 76.77 -6.55
N VAL A 874 8.08 76.92 -7.85
CA VAL A 874 8.01 78.23 -8.52
C VAL A 874 6.65 78.81 -8.21
N ALA A 875 6.59 79.93 -7.44
CA ALA A 875 5.42 80.68 -7.13
C ALA A 875 4.83 81.22 -8.45
N VAL A 876 3.71 80.66 -8.87
CA VAL A 876 2.90 81.23 -9.97
C VAL A 876 2.27 82.52 -9.43
N ALA A 877 2.79 83.62 -9.91
CA ALA A 877 2.23 84.92 -9.67
C ALA A 877 0.77 85.01 -10.20
N ALA A 878 -0.15 85.40 -9.33
CA ALA A 878 -1.54 85.66 -9.69
C ALA A 878 -1.59 86.90 -10.67
N PRO A 879 -2.38 86.83 -11.75
CA PRO A 879 -2.63 87.98 -12.57
C PRO A 879 -3.53 88.96 -11.79
N ALA A 880 -3.15 90.26 -11.83
CA ALA A 880 -3.87 91.38 -11.32
C ALA A 880 -5.20 91.70 -12.14
N PRO A 881 -6.22 92.22 -11.50
CA PRO A 881 -7.46 92.52 -12.16
C PRO A 881 -7.31 93.83 -13.03
N THR A 882 -7.71 93.77 -14.25
CA THR A 882 -7.98 94.98 -15.05
C THR A 882 -9.47 95.18 -15.27
N ASP A 883 -9.84 96.28 -14.82
CA ASP A 883 -11.14 96.91 -14.82
C ASP A 883 -11.50 97.34 -16.29
N GLY A 884 -12.79 97.23 -16.57
CA GLY A 884 -13.60 98.20 -17.29
C GLY A 884 -13.72 98.27 -18.78
N GLY A 885 -14.89 98.11 -19.26
CA GLY A 885 -15.35 98.88 -20.46
C GLY A 885 -16.10 98.08 -21.47
N ASP A 886 -17.34 97.93 -21.31
CA ASP A 886 -18.50 98.46 -22.11
C ASP A 886 -18.40 98.44 -23.65
N GLY A 887 -19.43 97.82 -24.32
CA GLY A 887 -19.90 98.29 -25.59
C GLY A 887 -20.14 97.26 -26.69
N GLY A 888 -21.43 96.98 -26.86
CA GLY A 888 -22.04 97.08 -28.12
C GLY A 888 -22.16 95.94 -29.13
N ASP A 889 -23.41 95.57 -29.21
CA ASP A 889 -24.12 95.17 -30.42
C ASP A 889 -23.65 94.09 -31.40
N GLY A 890 -24.58 93.09 -31.49
CA GLY A 890 -24.78 92.14 -32.51
C GLY A 890 -25.01 92.64 -33.97
N PRO A 891 -25.66 91.87 -34.82
CA PRO A 891 -25.52 90.49 -35.27
C PRO A 891 -25.20 90.37 -36.71
N SER A 892 -24.95 89.26 -37.26
CA SER A 892 -25.48 88.76 -38.60
C SER A 892 -24.59 87.56 -39.17
N GLU A 893 -25.29 86.56 -39.39
CA GLU A 893 -25.42 85.73 -40.63
C GLU A 893 -24.31 85.77 -41.70
N ARG A 894 -24.09 84.56 -42.09
CA ARG A 894 -24.00 83.99 -43.43
C ARG A 894 -22.69 83.28 -43.81
N ASP A 895 -22.98 82.07 -44.09
CA ASP A 895 -22.64 81.26 -45.27
C ASP A 895 -21.19 80.90 -45.60
N ALA A 896 -21.18 79.60 -45.75
CA ALA A 896 -20.65 78.86 -46.95
C ALA A 896 -19.31 78.13 -46.86
N ASN A 897 -19.52 76.87 -47.02
CA ASN A 897 -18.74 75.93 -47.86
C ASN A 897 -17.18 75.86 -47.78
N GLY A 898 -16.69 74.73 -47.60
CA GLY A 898 -15.32 74.38 -47.93
C GLY A 898 -14.96 73.00 -47.48
N GLU A 899 -15.14 72.03 -48.28
CA GLU A 899 -14.61 70.66 -48.37
C GLU A 899 -13.24 70.49 -47.74
N ALA A 900 -13.03 69.35 -47.11
CA ALA A 900 -11.97 68.44 -47.50
C ALA A 900 -11.92 67.21 -46.56
N ASP A 901 -12.38 66.18 -47.03
CA ASP A 901 -11.86 64.84 -47.26
C ASP A 901 -10.45 64.64 -46.74
N GLY A 902 -10.28 63.66 -45.83
CA GLY A 902 -8.98 63.30 -45.27
C GLY A 902 -8.95 62.19 -44.16
N GLY A 903 -10.09 61.62 -43.75
CA GLY A 903 -10.15 60.74 -42.61
C GLY A 903 -10.56 59.28 -42.85
N ARG A 904 -10.87 58.88 -44.09
CA ARG A 904 -11.46 57.53 -44.35
C ARG A 904 -10.53 56.47 -44.96
N SER A 905 -9.31 56.80 -45.39
CA SER A 905 -8.42 55.84 -46.09
C SER A 905 -7.61 54.90 -45.16
N ALA A 906 -7.30 55.29 -43.94
CA ALA A 906 -6.46 54.49 -43.06
C ALA A 906 -7.21 53.35 -42.36
N ALA A 907 -8.53 53.47 -42.13
CA ALA A 907 -9.32 52.40 -41.53
C ALA A 907 -9.72 51.30 -42.53
N ALA A 908 -9.91 51.71 -43.84
CA ALA A 908 -10.21 50.74 -44.88
C ALA A 908 -8.97 49.91 -45.29
N ALA A 909 -7.77 50.49 -45.36
CA ALA A 909 -6.52 49.75 -45.60
C ALA A 909 -6.18 48.71 -44.48
N ARG A 910 -6.49 49.02 -43.21
CA ARG A 910 -6.31 48.04 -42.09
C ARG A 910 -7.31 46.89 -42.10
N ARG A 911 -8.51 47.07 -42.61
CA ARG A 911 -9.51 45.99 -42.78
C ARG A 911 -9.17 45.06 -43.94
N GLU A 912 -8.63 45.59 -45.03
CA GLU A 912 -8.24 44.80 -46.20
C GLU A 912 -6.96 43.99 -45.95
N ALA A 913 -5.98 44.49 -45.21
CA ALA A 913 -4.80 43.75 -44.77
C ALA A 913 -5.15 42.58 -43.81
N ARG A 914 -6.18 42.74 -42.97
CA ARG A 914 -6.67 41.61 -42.12
C ARG A 914 -7.43 40.53 -42.89
N ARG A 915 -8.08 40.90 -44.02
CA ARG A 915 -8.83 39.99 -44.90
C ARG A 915 -7.89 39.15 -45.78
N LYS A 916 -6.75 39.72 -46.23
CA LYS A 916 -5.72 38.99 -47.00
C LYS A 916 -4.93 38.01 -46.15
N ARG A 917 -4.70 38.24 -44.86
CA ARG A 917 -4.04 37.27 -43.93
C ARG A 917 -4.91 36.07 -43.57
N ARG A 918 -6.24 36.12 -43.77
CA ARG A 918 -7.15 34.96 -43.49
C ARG A 918 -7.29 34.03 -44.71
N ARG A 919 -6.79 34.37 -45.91
CA ARG A 919 -6.90 33.53 -47.12
C ARG A 919 -5.66 32.69 -47.45
N ALA A 920 -4.61 32.79 -46.67
CA ALA A 920 -3.37 32.01 -46.86
C ALA A 920 -3.15 30.98 -45.74
N ARG A 921 -3.98 29.96 -45.71
CA ARG A 921 -3.63 28.68 -45.07
C ARG A 921 -4.10 27.54 -45.99
N PRO A 922 -3.19 26.73 -46.52
CA PRO A 922 -3.57 25.58 -47.33
C PRO A 922 -4.02 24.43 -46.41
N HIS A 923 -5.13 23.79 -46.77
CA HIS A 923 -5.53 22.48 -46.29
C HIS A 923 -4.54 21.41 -46.78
N GLY A 924 -3.95 20.68 -45.88
CA GLY A 924 -3.21 19.45 -46.16
C GLY A 924 -3.83 18.30 -45.36
N ARG A 925 -4.35 17.32 -46.09
CA ARG A 925 -4.98 16.10 -45.63
C ARG A 925 -3.96 15.03 -45.15
N SER A 926 -4.36 14.31 -44.12
CA SER A 926 -4.32 12.84 -43.90
C SER A 926 -3.02 12.06 -44.17
N ARG A 927 -2.48 11.46 -43.16
CA ARG A 927 -2.57 10.01 -42.89
C ARG A 927 -2.22 9.72 -41.44
#